data_c4f4231c56dac106dfd28b437171c176
#
_entry.id   c4f4231c56dac106dfd28b437171c176
#
_cell.length_a   1.000
_cell.length_b   1.000
_cell.length_c   1.000
_cell.angle_alpha   90.00
_cell.angle_beta   90.00
_cell.angle_gamma   90.00
#
_symmetry.space_group_name_H-M   'P 1'
#
loop_
_entity.id
_entity.type
_entity.pdbx_description
1 polymer ?
#
loop_
_entity_poly.entity_id
_entity_poly.type
_entity_poly.pdbx_seq_one_letter_code
_entity_poly.pdbx_strand_id
1 'polypeptide(L)'
;MAERAYKIAVIGAGPAGLSAAARAAEVGVSHVLLEGAPHLSNTIYRYQKGKLVMAEPTVLPLRSTIDFEAGSRERVLSVWDEAAARLRVNVRHGAEVAVVGGTQGNFTVSLAGGEVVSAEFVVLATGLQGNLRKLGVPGENLPFVQYQLDDPDEYENETIVVVGAGDSAIENAVALSAHNKVIIINRRDDFDKAKEGNRTAIERAIQDSVIECLYNSAPVRAEAASDRNGKPGVLVVKTASGEVALDCDRVIARLGAMPPRKFVESCGIEFPNNDPNAVPAVSAQYESNVRGLYIIGALAGYPLIKQAMNQGYEVVEFIEGRAIEPADEPVLRDKFRAVVEIRSVSSALEVIKKNVPVLSGLTTLQLREFMLDSVIRAPKRGEILFELNDYSDTFFSIVRGGVDIHVDPNDASKHVALTKGDFFGEMSLISGRRRNATVTAGERCILIETPRRSMNKLINSVASVKRIIDDTFLRRAIQSQIAPELPAEALREVVASARIERFNAGKVLFKEGDPGDSLHLIRKGSVTVARDIGGRERVLSYVAAGNYVGEMALLTDSPRSATVRASIETETIRLDGTAFKALLSRWPDIQGKMQSKARDLLAGQSAKVQQSPEGAGDLISFLVNQGVGEATDVLLIDETLCVRCDHCEKACAETHGGTSRLDREAGPTFAFIHVPTSCRHCEHPHCMKDCPPDALRRAPNGEVIILDSCIGCGNCETNCPYGVIQMAVKEEPKPVNLLSWFLFGKGRAPGEEISGHHDAGAAKIATKCDMCKDLAGGPACVRACPTGAAIRVSPEQFLTVTRGTTLDRS
;
A
#
# COMPACT_ATOMS: atom_id res chain seq x y z
N MET A 1 8.76 8.45 54.76
CA MET A 1 9.13 9.59 53.92
C MET A 1 7.86 10.08 53.25
N ALA A 2 7.55 11.38 53.29
CA ALA A 2 6.36 11.91 52.65
C ALA A 2 6.45 11.62 51.15
N GLU A 3 5.45 10.89 50.61
CA GLU A 3 5.34 10.63 49.20
C GLU A 3 5.35 11.96 48.43
N ARG A 4 6.26 12.11 47.46
CA ARG A 4 6.27 13.27 46.55
C ARG A 4 5.05 13.16 45.68
N ALA A 5 4.05 13.98 45.90
CA ALA A 5 2.93 14.11 44.96
C ALA A 5 3.40 14.86 43.73
N TYR A 6 3.22 14.23 42.53
CA TYR A 6 3.48 14.87 41.26
C TYR A 6 2.21 15.55 40.76
N LYS A 7 2.38 16.63 39.98
CA LYS A 7 1.23 17.21 39.29
C LYS A 7 0.75 16.29 38.17
N ILE A 8 1.69 15.68 37.41
CA ILE A 8 1.39 14.80 36.29
C ILE A 8 2.15 13.49 36.41
N ALA A 9 1.44 12.35 36.40
CA ALA A 9 2.03 11.03 36.19
C ALA A 9 1.73 10.57 34.75
N VAL A 10 2.79 10.37 33.95
CA VAL A 10 2.70 9.87 32.57
C VAL A 10 3.05 8.39 32.59
N ILE A 11 2.18 7.53 32.02
CA ILE A 11 2.33 6.08 32.00
C ILE A 11 2.65 5.60 30.57
N GLY A 12 3.87 5.13 30.38
CA GLY A 12 4.42 4.69 29.08
C GLY A 12 5.31 5.75 28.43
N ALA A 13 6.56 5.39 28.17
CA ALA A 13 7.58 6.25 27.55
C ALA A 13 7.66 6.09 26.02
N GLY A 14 6.55 5.75 25.38
CA GLY A 14 6.45 5.83 23.90
C GLY A 14 6.48 7.28 23.42
N PRO A 15 6.40 7.53 22.09
CA PRO A 15 6.49 8.88 21.51
C PRO A 15 5.55 9.91 22.17
N ALA A 16 4.31 9.52 22.45
CA ALA A 16 3.32 10.38 23.10
C ALA A 16 3.72 10.74 24.54
N GLY A 17 4.03 9.73 25.36
CA GLY A 17 4.35 9.95 26.78
C GLY A 17 5.69 10.66 26.95
N LEU A 18 6.68 10.35 26.13
CA LEU A 18 7.96 11.03 26.13
C LEU A 18 7.80 12.52 25.77
N SER A 19 6.99 12.85 24.77
CA SER A 19 6.66 14.24 24.41
C SER A 19 5.92 14.97 25.52
N ALA A 20 4.97 14.30 26.22
CA ALA A 20 4.26 14.88 27.35
C ALA A 20 5.21 15.18 28.52
N ALA A 21 6.06 14.23 28.89
CA ALA A 21 7.02 14.41 29.97
C ALA A 21 8.08 15.47 29.65
N ALA A 22 8.55 15.53 28.40
CA ALA A 22 9.45 16.57 27.92
C ALA A 22 8.83 17.98 28.01
N ARG A 23 7.56 18.10 27.60
CA ARG A 23 6.85 19.37 27.73
C ARG A 23 6.63 19.75 29.19
N ALA A 24 6.25 18.81 30.04
CA ALA A 24 6.12 19.07 31.49
C ALA A 24 7.45 19.51 32.09
N ALA A 25 8.58 18.88 31.74
CA ALA A 25 9.92 19.28 32.14
C ALA A 25 10.27 20.72 31.71
N GLU A 26 10.04 21.03 30.42
CA GLU A 26 10.33 22.33 29.83
C GLU A 26 9.57 23.47 30.53
N VAL A 27 8.29 23.26 30.87
CA VAL A 27 7.48 24.29 31.54
C VAL A 27 7.60 24.23 33.06
N GLY A 28 8.47 23.39 33.62
CA GLY A 28 8.73 23.30 35.06
C GLY A 28 7.61 22.65 35.90
N VAL A 29 6.75 21.85 35.26
CA VAL A 29 5.67 21.13 35.94
C VAL A 29 6.23 19.86 36.59
N SER A 30 5.87 19.64 37.89
CA SER A 30 6.23 18.44 38.63
C SER A 30 5.63 17.20 37.96
N HIS A 31 6.46 16.32 37.44
CA HIS A 31 6.02 15.16 36.67
C HIS A 31 6.87 13.92 36.95
N VAL A 32 6.33 12.76 36.60
CA VAL A 32 7.05 11.49 36.55
C VAL A 32 6.59 10.72 35.29
N LEU A 33 7.56 10.18 34.54
CA LEU A 33 7.33 9.29 33.41
C LEU A 33 7.64 7.86 33.86
N LEU A 34 6.62 7.01 33.90
CA LEU A 34 6.71 5.61 34.32
C LEU A 34 6.79 4.69 33.10
N GLU A 35 7.90 3.96 32.98
CA GLU A 35 8.13 3.02 31.88
C GLU A 35 8.48 1.63 32.42
N GLY A 36 7.72 0.62 31.99
CA GLY A 36 7.95 -0.77 32.41
C GLY A 36 9.22 -1.39 31.82
N ALA A 37 9.67 -0.88 30.65
CA ALA A 37 10.88 -1.36 29.99
C ALA A 37 12.15 -0.61 30.49
N PRO A 38 13.35 -1.18 30.27
CA PRO A 38 14.63 -0.52 30.59
C PRO A 38 15.00 0.61 29.61
N HIS A 39 14.26 0.80 28.51
CA HIS A 39 14.54 1.77 27.45
C HIS A 39 13.40 2.74 27.26
N LEU A 40 13.71 3.97 26.86
CA LEU A 40 12.73 4.89 26.30
C LEU A 40 12.22 4.34 24.95
N SER A 41 10.98 4.70 24.60
CA SER A 41 10.38 4.38 23.31
C SER A 41 10.49 2.90 22.89
N ASN A 42 10.25 2.05 23.87
CA ASN A 42 10.46 0.60 23.78
C ASN A 42 9.85 -0.04 22.51
N THR A 43 8.72 0.46 22.01
CA THR A 43 8.12 0.00 20.75
C THR A 43 9.05 0.22 19.56
N ILE A 44 9.71 1.38 19.47
CA ILE A 44 10.65 1.70 18.38
C ILE A 44 11.98 0.98 18.63
N TYR A 45 12.41 0.90 19.89
CA TYR A 45 13.59 0.13 20.28
C TYR A 45 13.51 -1.34 19.81
N ARG A 46 12.31 -1.91 19.82
CA ARG A 46 12.01 -3.29 19.36
C ARG A 46 11.83 -3.45 17.85
N TYR A 47 11.97 -2.38 17.07
CA TYR A 47 12.03 -2.54 15.62
C TYR A 47 13.35 -3.24 15.24
N GLN A 48 13.32 -3.92 14.11
CA GLN A 48 14.52 -4.52 13.54
C GLN A 48 15.62 -3.45 13.35
N LYS A 49 16.87 -3.82 13.57
CA LYS A 49 18.04 -2.96 13.38
C LYS A 49 18.07 -2.35 11.97
N GLY A 50 18.37 -1.06 11.86
CA GLY A 50 18.37 -0.33 10.61
C GLY A 50 17.00 0.04 10.04
N LYS A 51 15.88 -0.38 10.68
CA LYS A 51 14.54 -0.06 10.20
C LYS A 51 14.31 1.44 10.13
N LEU A 52 13.80 1.92 9.00
CA LEU A 52 13.48 3.34 8.80
C LEU A 52 12.17 3.70 9.55
N VAL A 53 12.24 4.76 10.35
CA VAL A 53 11.11 5.34 11.08
C VAL A 53 10.66 6.61 10.37
N MET A 54 9.39 6.65 9.96
CA MET A 54 8.84 7.73 9.12
C MET A 54 8.20 8.83 9.97
N ALA A 55 8.39 10.10 9.56
CA ALA A 55 7.78 11.27 10.18
C ALA A 55 6.49 11.70 9.47
N GLU A 56 5.52 10.81 9.40
CA GLU A 56 4.21 11.04 8.77
C GLU A 56 3.14 11.54 9.76
N PRO A 57 2.13 12.29 9.29
CA PRO A 57 1.99 12.89 7.95
C PRO A 57 2.89 14.11 7.78
N THR A 58 3.41 14.31 6.56
CA THR A 58 4.36 15.40 6.27
C THR A 58 3.75 16.79 6.42
N VAL A 59 2.46 16.92 6.10
CA VAL A 59 1.70 18.19 6.18
C VAL A 59 1.44 18.66 7.63
N LEU A 60 1.55 17.75 8.60
CA LEU A 60 1.31 18.08 10.00
C LEU A 60 2.57 18.70 10.63
N PRO A 61 2.53 19.91 11.19
CA PRO A 61 3.66 20.46 11.93
C PRO A 61 3.93 19.65 13.21
N LEU A 62 5.18 19.52 13.59
CA LEU A 62 5.57 18.97 14.88
C LEU A 62 5.55 20.09 15.93
N ARG A 63 4.83 19.86 17.03
CA ARG A 63 4.78 20.78 18.19
C ARG A 63 5.59 20.28 19.38
N SER A 64 6.01 19.01 19.36
CA SER A 64 6.79 18.44 20.45
C SER A 64 8.07 19.23 20.72
N THR A 65 8.46 19.33 21.99
CA THR A 65 9.76 19.88 22.43
C THR A 65 10.93 18.98 21.98
N ILE A 66 10.64 17.73 21.63
CA ILE A 66 11.61 16.78 21.10
C ILE A 66 11.47 16.74 19.59
N ASP A 67 12.58 16.89 18.89
CA ASP A 67 12.63 16.85 17.44
C ASP A 67 12.35 15.44 16.92
N PHE A 68 11.67 15.36 15.77
CA PHE A 68 11.42 14.12 15.08
C PHE A 68 11.46 14.29 13.56
N GLU A 69 12.45 13.70 12.95
CA GLU A 69 12.63 13.56 11.52
C GLU A 69 12.64 12.09 11.12
N ALA A 70 12.34 11.80 9.86
CA ALA A 70 12.48 10.45 9.34
C ALA A 70 13.95 10.01 9.36
N GLY A 71 14.22 8.79 9.82
CA GLY A 71 15.58 8.28 9.93
C GLY A 71 15.62 6.82 10.35
N SER A 72 16.83 6.25 10.49
CA SER A 72 16.97 4.90 11.04
C SER A 72 16.50 4.86 12.50
N ARG A 73 16.06 3.69 12.95
CA ARG A 73 15.71 3.41 14.35
C ARG A 73 16.75 3.99 15.32
N GLU A 74 18.01 3.71 15.05
CA GLU A 74 19.13 4.09 15.92
C GLU A 74 19.26 5.61 16.05
N ARG A 75 19.17 6.31 14.90
CA ARG A 75 19.22 7.79 14.87
C ARG A 75 18.08 8.40 15.66
N VAL A 76 16.85 7.92 15.46
CA VAL A 76 15.67 8.45 16.15
C VAL A 76 15.78 8.24 17.66
N LEU A 77 16.19 7.05 18.10
CA LEU A 77 16.36 6.75 19.51
C LEU A 77 17.46 7.61 20.16
N SER A 78 18.61 7.77 19.50
CA SER A 78 19.71 8.63 20.01
C SER A 78 19.25 10.07 20.21
N VAL A 79 18.57 10.67 19.22
CA VAL A 79 18.03 12.04 19.31
C VAL A 79 17.05 12.18 20.49
N TRP A 80 16.21 11.18 20.73
CA TRP A 80 15.22 11.23 21.80
C TRP A 80 15.82 11.02 23.20
N ASP A 81 16.80 10.12 23.33
CA ASP A 81 17.52 9.90 24.59
C ASP A 81 18.31 11.16 24.98
N GLU A 82 19.01 11.77 24.03
CA GLU A 82 19.73 13.03 24.24
C GLU A 82 18.80 14.18 24.63
N ALA A 83 17.64 14.28 23.97
CA ALA A 83 16.66 15.31 24.28
C ALA A 83 16.04 15.10 25.68
N ALA A 84 15.72 13.87 26.08
CA ALA A 84 15.20 13.56 27.40
C ALA A 84 16.20 13.90 28.51
N ALA A 85 17.50 13.60 28.30
CA ALA A 85 18.57 13.94 29.22
C ALA A 85 18.78 15.46 29.33
N ARG A 86 18.83 16.16 28.19
CA ARG A 86 18.96 17.63 28.12
C ARG A 86 17.84 18.36 28.85
N LEU A 87 16.60 17.92 28.67
CA LEU A 87 15.40 18.47 29.29
C LEU A 87 15.22 18.01 30.74
N ARG A 88 16.05 17.08 31.23
CA ARG A 88 15.96 16.50 32.56
C ARG A 88 14.59 15.89 32.86
N VAL A 89 14.08 15.14 31.89
CA VAL A 89 12.80 14.44 32.07
C VAL A 89 12.93 13.44 33.23
N ASN A 90 11.99 13.49 34.19
CA ASN A 90 11.98 12.60 35.33
C ASN A 90 11.43 11.20 34.93
N VAL A 91 12.31 10.31 34.48
CA VAL A 91 11.95 8.96 34.00
C VAL A 91 12.25 7.94 35.10
N ARG A 92 11.31 7.00 35.29
CA ARG A 92 11.52 5.78 36.09
C ARG A 92 11.37 4.57 35.18
N HIS A 93 12.50 3.90 34.93
CA HIS A 93 12.53 2.64 34.18
C HIS A 93 12.19 1.45 35.08
N GLY A 94 11.70 0.34 34.50
CA GLY A 94 11.27 -0.84 35.24
C GLY A 94 10.05 -0.61 36.14
N ALA A 95 9.35 0.51 35.91
CA ALA A 95 8.18 0.92 36.67
C ALA A 95 6.88 0.45 36.01
N GLU A 96 6.62 -0.84 36.03
CA GLU A 96 5.42 -1.42 35.46
C GLU A 96 4.21 -1.02 36.32
N VAL A 97 3.25 -0.31 35.72
CA VAL A 97 2.02 0.13 36.40
C VAL A 97 0.98 -0.99 36.41
N ALA A 98 0.54 -1.39 37.58
CA ALA A 98 -0.46 -2.43 37.76
C ALA A 98 -1.88 -1.88 37.80
N VAL A 99 -2.12 -0.79 38.54
CA VAL A 99 -3.43 -0.19 38.76
C VAL A 99 -3.33 1.33 38.84
N VAL A 100 -4.32 2.03 38.30
CA VAL A 100 -4.55 3.47 38.54
C VAL A 100 -5.91 3.62 39.21
N GLY A 101 -5.91 4.26 40.36
CA GLY A 101 -7.14 4.54 41.11
C GLY A 101 -7.24 6.01 41.53
N GLY A 102 -8.42 6.44 41.95
CA GLY A 102 -8.64 7.82 42.39
C GLY A 102 -9.35 8.70 41.36
N THR A 103 -9.29 10.00 41.57
CA THR A 103 -9.90 11.03 40.74
C THR A 103 -8.99 12.23 40.65
N GLN A 104 -9.34 13.22 39.85
CA GLN A 104 -8.59 14.47 39.67
C GLN A 104 -8.18 15.06 41.04
N GLY A 105 -6.91 15.38 41.20
CA GLY A 105 -6.31 15.94 42.41
C GLY A 105 -5.79 14.89 43.41
N ASN A 106 -6.21 13.60 43.24
CA ASN A 106 -5.82 12.54 44.19
C ASN A 106 -5.78 11.15 43.52
N PHE A 107 -4.98 11.05 42.45
CA PHE A 107 -4.71 9.74 41.83
C PHE A 107 -3.63 8.98 42.54
N THR A 108 -3.81 7.67 42.62
CA THR A 108 -2.80 6.70 43.09
C THR A 108 -2.44 5.76 41.97
N VAL A 109 -1.16 5.72 41.61
CA VAL A 109 -0.59 4.83 40.59
C VAL A 109 0.22 3.75 41.30
N SER A 110 -0.30 2.53 41.32
CA SER A 110 0.34 1.39 41.97
C SER A 110 1.23 0.64 40.97
N LEU A 111 2.51 0.48 41.30
CA LEU A 111 3.46 -0.30 40.52
C LEU A 111 3.38 -1.79 40.88
N ALA A 112 3.74 -2.66 39.92
CA ALA A 112 3.78 -4.12 40.15
C ALA A 112 4.73 -4.53 41.30
N GLY A 113 5.76 -3.72 41.60
CA GLY A 113 6.67 -3.88 42.73
C GLY A 113 6.10 -3.44 44.09
N GLY A 114 4.83 -3.00 44.18
CA GLY A 114 4.17 -2.58 45.40
C GLY A 114 4.41 -1.10 45.80
N GLU A 115 5.22 -0.37 45.06
CA GLU A 115 5.38 1.09 45.26
C GLU A 115 4.13 1.82 44.74
N VAL A 116 3.77 2.93 45.39
CA VAL A 116 2.64 3.79 45.00
C VAL A 116 3.15 5.19 44.70
N VAL A 117 2.72 5.75 43.58
CA VAL A 117 2.98 7.12 43.16
C VAL A 117 1.69 7.93 43.19
N SER A 118 1.73 9.11 43.85
CA SER A 118 0.58 10.02 43.92
C SER A 118 0.69 11.13 42.88
N ALA A 119 -0.43 11.46 42.20
CA ALA A 119 -0.48 12.52 41.18
C ALA A 119 -1.82 13.26 41.18
N GLU A 120 -1.83 14.52 40.74
CA GLU A 120 -3.07 15.28 40.54
C GLU A 120 -3.77 14.87 39.23
N PHE A 121 -2.97 14.60 38.19
CA PHE A 121 -3.43 14.17 36.86
C PHE A 121 -2.66 12.93 36.39
N VAL A 122 -3.31 12.10 35.60
CA VAL A 122 -2.70 10.92 34.97
C VAL A 122 -2.85 10.97 33.45
N VAL A 123 -1.78 10.67 32.74
CA VAL A 123 -1.75 10.59 31.28
C VAL A 123 -1.38 9.16 30.86
N LEU A 124 -2.32 8.43 30.28
CA LEU A 124 -2.08 7.09 29.72
C LEU A 124 -1.53 7.20 28.31
N ALA A 125 -0.29 6.78 28.13
CA ALA A 125 0.43 6.75 26.84
C ALA A 125 1.04 5.35 26.55
N THR A 126 0.40 4.29 27.04
CA THR A 126 0.89 2.90 26.99
C THR A 126 0.92 2.30 25.57
N GLY A 127 0.29 2.97 24.61
CA GLY A 127 0.19 2.49 23.23
C GLY A 127 -0.59 1.17 23.10
N LEU A 128 -0.42 0.50 21.96
CA LEU A 128 -1.07 -0.77 21.65
C LEU A 128 -0.09 -1.95 21.67
N GLN A 129 1.19 -1.74 21.45
CA GLN A 129 2.18 -2.81 21.18
C GLN A 129 2.84 -3.38 22.43
N GLY A 130 2.57 -2.86 23.61
CA GLY A 130 3.09 -3.41 24.87
C GLY A 130 2.54 -4.79 25.23
N ASN A 131 1.39 -5.17 24.70
CA ASN A 131 0.71 -6.43 24.96
C ASN A 131 0.77 -7.36 23.73
N LEU A 132 1.89 -8.05 23.55
CA LEU A 132 2.08 -8.99 22.45
C LEU A 132 1.14 -10.19 22.59
N ARG A 133 0.51 -10.55 21.48
CA ARG A 133 -0.32 -11.76 21.40
C ARG A 133 0.58 -12.98 21.51
N LYS A 134 0.34 -13.77 22.55
CA LYS A 134 1.02 -15.04 22.80
C LYS A 134 0.54 -16.14 21.84
N LEU A 135 1.31 -17.22 21.71
CA LEU A 135 0.89 -18.40 20.93
C LEU A 135 -0.41 -19.02 21.45
N GLY A 136 -0.63 -18.95 22.77
CA GLY A 136 -1.81 -19.52 23.43
C GLY A 136 -1.84 -21.04 23.43
N VAL A 137 -0.66 -21.69 23.40
CA VAL A 137 -0.52 -23.15 23.37
C VAL A 137 0.41 -23.64 24.49
N PRO A 138 0.27 -24.89 24.95
CA PRO A 138 1.21 -25.49 25.89
C PRO A 138 2.66 -25.36 25.40
N GLY A 139 3.60 -25.02 26.30
CA GLY A 139 5.02 -24.82 25.99
C GLY A 139 5.38 -23.45 25.41
N GLU A 140 4.48 -22.50 25.30
CA GLU A 140 4.73 -21.14 24.75
C GLU A 140 5.79 -20.33 25.49
N ASN A 141 6.17 -20.72 26.71
CA ASN A 141 7.19 -20.07 27.54
C ASN A 141 8.54 -20.82 27.53
N LEU A 142 8.71 -21.83 26.69
CA LEU A 142 9.98 -22.53 26.59
C LEU A 142 11.08 -21.61 26.01
N PRO A 143 12.35 -21.79 26.41
CA PRO A 143 13.43 -20.87 26.06
C PRO A 143 13.65 -20.63 24.57
N PHE A 144 13.30 -21.59 23.71
CA PHE A 144 13.42 -21.48 22.25
C PHE A 144 12.21 -20.78 21.61
N VAL A 145 11.17 -20.42 22.37
CA VAL A 145 10.00 -19.66 21.89
C VAL A 145 10.18 -18.17 22.18
N GLN A 146 10.23 -17.35 21.15
CA GLN A 146 10.48 -15.92 21.19
C GLN A 146 9.32 -15.15 20.57
N TYR A 147 9.10 -13.94 21.08
CA TYR A 147 8.06 -13.02 20.58
C TYR A 147 8.65 -11.77 19.91
N GLN A 148 9.96 -11.69 19.84
CA GLN A 148 10.73 -10.57 19.32
C GLN A 148 11.93 -11.08 18.55
N LEU A 149 12.34 -10.31 17.54
CA LEU A 149 13.60 -10.47 16.82
C LEU A 149 14.26 -9.09 16.78
N ASP A 150 15.42 -8.96 17.39
CA ASP A 150 16.16 -7.71 17.46
C ASP A 150 17.13 -7.55 16.29
N ASP A 151 17.98 -8.52 16.07
CA ASP A 151 18.94 -8.54 14.95
C ASP A 151 18.87 -9.91 14.25
N PRO A 152 18.39 -9.98 12.98
CA PRO A 152 18.36 -11.24 12.26
C PRO A 152 19.75 -11.79 11.93
N ASP A 153 20.79 -10.95 11.89
CA ASP A 153 22.16 -11.32 11.55
C ASP A 153 22.86 -12.05 12.71
N GLU A 154 22.27 -12.08 13.92
CA GLU A 154 22.76 -12.87 15.06
C GLU A 154 22.47 -14.38 14.93
N TYR A 155 21.66 -14.78 13.93
CA TYR A 155 21.22 -16.17 13.76
C TYR A 155 21.82 -16.76 12.48
N GLU A 156 22.57 -17.82 12.60
CA GLU A 156 23.20 -18.51 11.47
C GLU A 156 23.04 -20.03 11.56
N ASN A 157 22.73 -20.65 10.42
CA ASN A 157 22.63 -22.11 10.28
C ASN A 157 21.57 -22.78 11.19
N GLU A 158 20.57 -22.01 11.63
CA GLU A 158 19.45 -22.49 12.45
C GLU A 158 18.25 -22.90 11.60
N THR A 159 17.41 -23.77 12.15
CA THR A 159 16.06 -24.02 11.66
C THR A 159 15.09 -23.18 12.48
N ILE A 160 14.51 -22.17 11.87
CA ILE A 160 13.67 -21.18 12.57
C ILE A 160 12.24 -21.27 12.05
N VAL A 161 11.29 -21.44 12.97
CA VAL A 161 9.86 -21.42 12.65
C VAL A 161 9.27 -20.06 13.00
N VAL A 162 8.80 -19.32 11.99
CA VAL A 162 8.14 -18.01 12.16
C VAL A 162 6.63 -18.25 12.18
N VAL A 163 5.94 -17.86 13.25
CA VAL A 163 4.49 -18.01 13.38
C VAL A 163 3.80 -16.68 13.17
N GLY A 164 3.02 -16.56 12.10
CA GLY A 164 2.29 -15.36 11.70
C GLY A 164 2.41 -15.09 10.21
N ALA A 165 1.51 -14.26 9.67
CA ALA A 165 1.43 -13.90 8.25
C ALA A 165 1.21 -12.39 8.03
N GLY A 166 1.51 -11.55 9.03
CA GLY A 166 1.49 -10.10 8.91
C GLY A 166 2.87 -9.53 8.55
N ASP A 167 2.93 -8.23 8.29
CA ASP A 167 4.17 -7.55 7.86
C ASP A 167 5.40 -7.91 8.67
N SER A 168 5.31 -7.82 10.01
CA SER A 168 6.46 -8.12 10.87
C SER A 168 6.89 -9.60 10.85
N ALA A 169 5.96 -10.54 10.59
CA ALA A 169 6.30 -11.94 10.45
C ALA A 169 7.05 -12.18 9.14
N ILE A 170 6.57 -11.58 8.06
CA ILE A 170 7.16 -11.67 6.73
C ILE A 170 8.54 -11.02 6.71
N GLU A 171 8.66 -9.78 7.22
CA GLU A 171 9.94 -9.07 7.30
C GLU A 171 10.99 -9.90 8.06
N ASN A 172 10.59 -10.51 9.20
CA ASN A 172 11.48 -11.38 9.97
C ASN A 172 11.84 -12.67 9.21
N ALA A 173 10.85 -13.35 8.58
CA ALA A 173 11.09 -14.57 7.83
C ALA A 173 12.05 -14.34 6.65
N VAL A 174 11.84 -13.27 5.88
CA VAL A 174 12.70 -12.91 4.74
C VAL A 174 14.11 -12.54 5.19
N ALA A 175 14.26 -11.72 6.26
CA ALA A 175 15.57 -11.35 6.76
C ALA A 175 16.35 -12.57 7.29
N LEU A 176 15.71 -13.44 8.06
CA LEU A 176 16.33 -14.64 8.61
C LEU A 176 16.73 -15.66 7.54
N SER A 177 16.00 -15.71 6.41
CA SER A 177 16.26 -16.69 5.35
C SER A 177 17.59 -16.48 4.62
N ALA A 178 18.26 -15.34 4.84
CA ALA A 178 19.59 -15.10 4.28
C ALA A 178 20.66 -16.08 4.80
N HIS A 179 20.54 -16.51 6.06
CA HIS A 179 21.54 -17.35 6.74
C HIS A 179 20.95 -18.58 7.44
N ASN A 180 19.64 -18.82 7.35
CA ASN A 180 18.93 -19.83 8.11
C ASN A 180 17.91 -20.60 7.26
N LYS A 181 17.56 -21.83 7.68
CA LYS A 181 16.38 -22.53 7.15
C LYS A 181 15.14 -21.99 7.85
N VAL A 182 14.25 -21.33 7.08
CA VAL A 182 13.04 -20.69 7.62
C VAL A 182 11.79 -21.42 7.17
N ILE A 183 10.90 -21.69 8.14
CA ILE A 183 9.55 -22.21 7.92
C ILE A 183 8.56 -21.19 8.45
N ILE A 184 7.64 -20.69 7.62
CA ILE A 184 6.59 -19.76 8.05
C ILE A 184 5.25 -20.48 8.19
N ILE A 185 4.55 -20.24 9.32
CA ILE A 185 3.22 -20.81 9.61
C ILE A 185 2.16 -19.76 9.31
N ASN A 186 1.29 -20.05 8.36
CA ASN A 186 0.17 -19.22 8.01
C ASN A 186 -1.17 -19.92 8.25
N ARG A 187 -2.07 -19.28 9.03
CA ARG A 187 -3.42 -19.83 9.30
C ARG A 187 -4.37 -19.74 8.12
N ARG A 188 -3.99 -19.05 7.05
CA ARG A 188 -4.72 -18.89 5.82
C ARG A 188 -3.96 -19.50 4.65
N ASP A 189 -4.56 -19.47 3.51
CA ASP A 189 -3.98 -19.86 2.22
C ASP A 189 -3.35 -18.67 1.46
N ASP A 190 -3.39 -17.47 2.04
CA ASP A 190 -2.89 -16.23 1.45
C ASP A 190 -2.14 -15.34 2.46
N PHE A 191 -1.49 -14.28 1.95
CA PHE A 191 -0.86 -13.21 2.72
C PHE A 191 -1.57 -11.86 2.53
N ASP A 192 -2.84 -11.86 2.24
CA ASP A 192 -3.64 -10.67 1.88
C ASP A 192 -3.66 -9.53 2.91
N LYS A 193 -3.36 -9.83 4.18
CA LYS A 193 -3.29 -8.83 5.24
C LYS A 193 -1.98 -8.07 5.29
N ALA A 194 -0.96 -8.58 4.63
CA ALA A 194 0.33 -7.92 4.56
C ALA A 194 0.34 -6.80 3.52
N LYS A 195 1.24 -5.85 3.70
CA LYS A 195 1.56 -4.87 2.66
C LYS A 195 2.03 -5.58 1.41
N GLU A 196 1.75 -5.00 0.27
CA GLU A 196 2.00 -5.68 -1.01
C GLU A 196 3.48 -6.00 -1.24
N GLY A 197 4.40 -5.11 -0.84
CA GLY A 197 5.84 -5.39 -0.92
C GLY A 197 6.25 -6.62 -0.10
N ASN A 198 5.76 -6.71 1.13
CA ASN A 198 6.01 -7.86 1.99
C ASN A 198 5.38 -9.13 1.42
N ARG A 199 4.15 -9.04 0.88
CA ARG A 199 3.49 -10.15 0.21
C ARG A 199 4.30 -10.65 -0.99
N THR A 200 4.72 -9.74 -1.88
CA THR A 200 5.53 -10.09 -3.05
C THR A 200 6.86 -10.74 -2.63
N ALA A 201 7.51 -10.20 -1.59
CA ALA A 201 8.78 -10.74 -1.09
C ALA A 201 8.64 -12.16 -0.55
N ILE A 202 7.61 -12.43 0.27
CA ILE A 202 7.39 -13.76 0.83
C ILE A 202 6.94 -14.78 -0.22
N GLU A 203 6.04 -14.40 -1.13
CA GLU A 203 5.57 -15.27 -2.21
C GLU A 203 6.73 -15.66 -3.15
N ARG A 204 7.61 -14.72 -3.46
CA ARG A 204 8.83 -14.99 -4.23
C ARG A 204 9.77 -15.92 -3.48
N ALA A 205 10.04 -15.67 -2.19
CA ALA A 205 10.91 -16.52 -1.38
C ALA A 205 10.38 -17.98 -1.26
N ILE A 206 9.05 -18.14 -1.22
CA ILE A 206 8.40 -19.46 -1.23
C ILE A 206 8.53 -20.09 -2.61
N GLN A 207 8.28 -19.36 -3.69
CA GLN A 207 8.40 -19.85 -5.07
C GLN A 207 9.85 -20.30 -5.39
N ASP A 208 10.83 -19.53 -4.94
CA ASP A 208 12.25 -19.82 -5.10
C ASP A 208 12.74 -20.90 -4.12
N SER A 209 11.85 -21.46 -3.29
CA SER A 209 12.14 -22.49 -2.26
C SER A 209 13.17 -22.03 -1.19
N VAL A 210 13.31 -20.73 -0.99
CA VAL A 210 14.15 -20.13 0.07
C VAL A 210 13.45 -20.22 1.43
N ILE A 211 12.13 -20.07 1.45
CA ILE A 211 11.28 -20.18 2.65
C ILE A 211 10.23 -21.25 2.41
N GLU A 212 10.06 -22.15 3.37
CA GLU A 212 8.97 -23.12 3.39
C GLU A 212 7.73 -22.51 4.05
N CYS A 213 6.53 -22.63 3.44
CA CYS A 213 5.29 -22.13 4.01
C CYS A 213 4.30 -23.25 4.28
N LEU A 214 3.83 -23.35 5.53
CA LEU A 214 2.71 -24.20 5.89
C LEU A 214 1.43 -23.34 5.94
N TYR A 215 0.65 -23.42 4.87
CA TYR A 215 -0.66 -22.78 4.77
C TYR A 215 -1.73 -23.52 5.56
N ASN A 216 -2.82 -22.82 5.90
CA ASN A 216 -3.96 -23.37 6.64
C ASN A 216 -3.53 -24.11 7.90
N SER A 217 -2.51 -23.58 8.59
CA SER A 217 -1.80 -24.26 9.66
C SER A 217 -1.70 -23.41 10.91
N ALA A 218 -1.78 -24.04 12.07
CA ALA A 218 -1.72 -23.35 13.37
C ALA A 218 -0.91 -24.16 14.40
N PRO A 219 -0.14 -23.50 15.29
CA PRO A 219 0.54 -24.18 16.39
C PRO A 219 -0.45 -24.87 17.33
N VAL A 220 -0.10 -26.03 17.83
CA VAL A 220 -0.87 -26.81 18.82
C VAL A 220 -0.17 -26.87 20.17
N ARG A 221 1.15 -27.09 20.15
CA ARG A 221 2.00 -27.13 21.34
C ARG A 221 3.46 -27.01 20.97
N ALA A 222 4.27 -26.52 21.90
CA ALA A 222 5.72 -26.53 21.83
C ALA A 222 6.28 -27.49 22.88
N GLU A 223 7.27 -28.28 22.54
CA GLU A 223 7.87 -29.29 23.40
C GLU A 223 9.40 -29.12 23.39
N ALA A 224 10.04 -29.27 24.56
CA ALA A 224 11.49 -29.36 24.59
C ALA A 224 11.92 -30.70 23.99
N ALA A 225 12.88 -30.68 23.07
CA ALA A 225 13.39 -31.89 22.47
C ALA A 225 14.36 -32.57 23.44
N SER A 226 14.03 -33.78 23.91
CA SER A 226 14.99 -34.67 24.52
C SER A 226 15.54 -35.58 23.41
N ASP A 227 16.75 -35.31 22.93
CA ASP A 227 17.53 -36.14 22.00
C ASP A 227 17.02 -36.31 20.54
N ARG A 228 16.26 -35.38 19.98
CA ARG A 228 15.91 -35.43 18.55
C ARG A 228 16.78 -34.46 17.72
N ASN A 229 17.59 -35.02 16.84
CA ASN A 229 18.32 -34.31 15.77
C ASN A 229 19.21 -33.11 16.22
N GLY A 230 19.60 -33.04 17.51
CA GLY A 230 20.40 -31.91 18.02
C GLY A 230 19.70 -30.58 18.09
N LYS A 231 18.37 -30.54 17.94
CA LYS A 231 17.56 -29.32 18.04
C LYS A 231 16.97 -29.18 19.47
N PRO A 232 16.89 -27.98 20.04
CA PRO A 232 16.41 -27.73 21.39
C PRO A 232 14.89 -27.85 21.52
N GLY A 233 14.13 -27.78 20.42
CA GLY A 233 12.68 -27.75 20.49
C GLY A 233 11.96 -28.39 19.33
N VAL A 234 10.68 -28.70 19.58
CA VAL A 234 9.73 -29.18 18.58
C VAL A 234 8.49 -28.28 18.63
N LEU A 235 8.07 -27.75 17.50
CA LEU A 235 6.75 -27.13 17.37
C LEU A 235 5.79 -28.08 16.66
N VAL A 236 4.74 -28.50 17.33
CA VAL A 236 3.67 -29.30 16.72
C VAL A 236 2.63 -28.35 16.13
N VAL A 237 2.37 -28.56 14.85
CA VAL A 237 1.49 -27.70 14.05
C VAL A 237 0.37 -28.55 13.47
N LYS A 238 -0.86 -28.09 13.59
CA LYS A 238 -2.03 -28.68 12.91
C LYS A 238 -2.09 -28.16 11.48
N THR A 239 -2.04 -29.06 10.52
CA THR A 239 -2.21 -28.79 9.08
C THR A 239 -3.52 -29.38 8.57
N ALA A 240 -3.85 -29.15 7.31
CA ALA A 240 -5.00 -29.77 6.64
C ALA A 240 -4.92 -31.32 6.61
N SER A 241 -3.70 -31.88 6.62
CA SER A 241 -3.43 -33.32 6.57
C SER A 241 -3.23 -33.97 7.94
N GLY A 242 -3.29 -33.21 9.05
CA GLY A 242 -3.08 -33.70 10.42
C GLY A 242 -2.02 -32.91 11.18
N GLU A 243 -1.56 -33.45 12.31
CA GLU A 243 -0.49 -32.85 13.10
C GLU A 243 0.88 -33.16 12.50
N VAL A 244 1.72 -32.16 12.37
CA VAL A 244 3.12 -32.28 11.93
C VAL A 244 4.02 -31.73 13.02
N ALA A 245 5.07 -32.46 13.37
CA ALA A 245 6.10 -32.05 14.31
C ALA A 245 7.28 -31.44 13.55
N LEU A 246 7.65 -30.21 13.88
CA LEU A 246 8.75 -29.46 13.27
C LEU A 246 9.88 -29.34 14.29
N ASP A 247 10.99 -30.04 14.04
CA ASP A 247 12.20 -29.88 14.84
C ASP A 247 12.83 -28.52 14.53
N CYS A 248 13.07 -27.70 15.54
CA CYS A 248 13.55 -26.34 15.34
C CYS A 248 14.51 -25.87 16.43
N ASP A 249 15.37 -24.94 16.06
CA ASP A 249 16.23 -24.23 17.01
C ASP A 249 15.47 -23.12 17.71
N ARG A 250 14.55 -22.46 16.98
CA ARG A 250 13.75 -21.34 17.49
C ARG A 250 12.37 -21.30 16.89
N VAL A 251 11.44 -20.78 17.69
CA VAL A 251 10.11 -20.34 17.26
C VAL A 251 10.01 -18.85 17.48
N ILE A 252 9.73 -18.09 16.42
CA ILE A 252 9.55 -16.64 16.51
C ILE A 252 8.08 -16.31 16.22
N ALA A 253 7.31 -15.96 17.23
CA ALA A 253 5.88 -15.67 17.13
C ALA A 253 5.62 -14.18 16.87
N ARG A 254 5.10 -13.85 15.68
CA ARG A 254 4.78 -12.47 15.25
C ARG A 254 3.27 -12.35 14.98
N LEU A 255 2.49 -12.49 16.04
CA LEU A 255 1.03 -12.55 15.98
C LEU A 255 0.34 -11.18 16.13
N GLY A 256 1.13 -10.12 16.21
CA GLY A 256 0.68 -8.77 16.46
C GLY A 256 0.47 -8.48 17.96
N ALA A 257 -0.07 -7.31 18.25
CA ALA A 257 -0.37 -6.86 19.61
C ALA A 257 -1.88 -6.66 19.80
N MET A 258 -2.32 -6.66 21.04
CA MET A 258 -3.70 -6.32 21.41
C MET A 258 -3.71 -5.06 22.28
N PRO A 259 -4.74 -4.20 22.16
CA PRO A 259 -4.94 -3.12 23.11
C PRO A 259 -4.94 -3.67 24.54
N PRO A 260 -4.31 -2.99 25.52
CA PRO A 260 -4.31 -3.42 26.91
C PRO A 260 -5.67 -3.14 27.58
N ARG A 261 -6.75 -3.67 26.99
CA ARG A 261 -8.13 -3.36 27.35
C ARG A 261 -8.43 -3.59 28.83
N LYS A 262 -8.02 -4.75 29.36
CA LYS A 262 -8.25 -5.09 30.77
C LYS A 262 -7.62 -4.07 31.72
N PHE A 263 -6.40 -3.63 31.43
CA PHE A 263 -5.71 -2.59 32.20
C PHE A 263 -6.45 -1.26 32.11
N VAL A 264 -6.84 -0.85 30.90
CA VAL A 264 -7.56 0.41 30.66
C VAL A 264 -8.92 0.41 31.36
N GLU A 265 -9.68 -0.70 31.29
CA GLU A 265 -10.95 -0.89 32.04
C GLU A 265 -10.73 -0.88 33.55
N SER A 266 -9.63 -1.45 34.06
CA SER A 266 -9.30 -1.39 35.50
C SER A 266 -9.02 0.02 36.02
N CYS A 267 -8.68 0.97 35.13
CA CYS A 267 -8.55 2.39 35.43
C CYS A 267 -9.92 3.13 35.42
N GLY A 268 -11.05 2.44 35.28
CA GLY A 268 -12.38 3.02 35.20
C GLY A 268 -12.76 3.63 33.85
N ILE A 269 -11.98 3.35 32.81
CA ILE A 269 -12.21 3.86 31.46
C ILE A 269 -13.17 2.96 30.69
N GLU A 270 -14.15 3.57 30.03
CA GLU A 270 -15.18 2.90 29.26
C GLU A 270 -14.82 2.83 27.76
N PHE A 271 -15.16 1.71 27.12
CA PHE A 271 -15.04 1.53 25.68
C PHE A 271 -16.42 1.66 25.01
N PRO A 272 -16.49 2.19 23.80
CA PRO A 272 -17.77 2.42 23.11
C PRO A 272 -18.51 1.12 22.71
N ASN A 273 -17.83 -0.01 22.64
CA ASN A 273 -18.37 -1.33 22.29
C ASN A 273 -17.42 -2.46 22.72
N ASN A 274 -17.85 -3.71 22.48
CA ASN A 274 -17.08 -4.92 22.83
C ASN A 274 -16.10 -5.39 21.74
N ASP A 275 -15.87 -4.60 20.68
CA ASP A 275 -14.87 -4.95 19.67
C ASP A 275 -13.47 -4.97 20.35
N PRO A 276 -12.70 -6.07 20.20
CA PRO A 276 -11.33 -6.14 20.73
C PRO A 276 -10.39 -5.04 20.21
N ASN A 277 -10.70 -4.44 19.08
CA ASN A 277 -9.93 -3.34 18.49
C ASN A 277 -10.50 -1.95 18.80
N ALA A 278 -11.57 -1.86 19.56
CA ALA A 278 -12.12 -0.57 19.95
C ALA A 278 -11.10 0.23 20.75
N VAL A 279 -11.10 1.54 20.55
CA VAL A 279 -10.31 2.50 21.33
C VAL A 279 -11.23 3.25 22.28
N PRO A 280 -10.74 3.68 23.47
CA PRO A 280 -11.54 4.47 24.40
C PRO A 280 -12.01 5.78 23.78
N ALA A 281 -13.19 6.24 24.18
CA ALA A 281 -13.66 7.56 23.81
C ALA A 281 -12.92 8.63 24.63
N VAL A 282 -12.46 9.68 23.95
CA VAL A 282 -11.80 10.83 24.60
C VAL A 282 -12.43 12.13 24.12
N SER A 283 -12.36 13.15 24.96
CA SER A 283 -12.77 14.52 24.62
C SER A 283 -11.83 15.14 23.57
N ALA A 284 -12.16 16.34 23.11
CA ALA A 284 -11.28 17.12 22.24
C ALA A 284 -9.95 17.52 22.90
N GLN A 285 -9.86 17.43 24.23
CA GLN A 285 -8.66 17.66 25.05
C GLN A 285 -8.01 16.38 25.55
N TYR A 286 -8.38 15.24 24.96
CA TYR A 286 -7.86 13.89 25.28
C TYR A 286 -8.25 13.35 26.66
N GLU A 287 -9.17 14.00 27.38
CA GLU A 287 -9.69 13.52 28.65
C GLU A 287 -10.66 12.36 28.46
N SER A 288 -10.54 11.32 29.29
CA SER A 288 -11.42 10.16 29.32
C SER A 288 -12.73 10.44 30.03
N ASN A 289 -13.59 9.41 30.23
CA ASN A 289 -14.75 9.49 31.11
C ASN A 289 -14.37 9.67 32.61
N VAL A 290 -13.11 9.38 32.97
CA VAL A 290 -12.57 9.63 34.32
C VAL A 290 -11.91 10.99 34.35
N ARG A 291 -12.49 11.93 35.09
CA ARG A 291 -11.99 13.30 35.16
C ARG A 291 -10.56 13.37 35.68
N GLY A 292 -9.69 14.11 34.99
CA GLY A 292 -8.25 14.25 35.28
C GLY A 292 -7.40 13.10 34.74
N LEU A 293 -8.01 12.10 34.09
CA LEU A 293 -7.32 11.01 33.46
C LEU A 293 -7.40 11.15 31.93
N TYR A 294 -6.25 11.32 31.28
CA TYR A 294 -6.10 11.59 29.85
C TYR A 294 -5.55 10.37 29.13
N ILE A 295 -5.91 10.21 27.86
CA ILE A 295 -5.43 9.12 26.99
C ILE A 295 -4.87 9.72 25.71
N ILE A 296 -3.62 9.38 25.39
CA ILE A 296 -2.93 9.91 24.20
C ILE A 296 -2.22 8.82 23.40
N GLY A 297 -1.84 9.16 22.17
CA GLY A 297 -1.11 8.29 21.26
C GLY A 297 -1.97 7.16 20.70
N ALA A 298 -1.35 6.03 20.38
CA ALA A 298 -2.03 4.91 19.70
C ALA A 298 -3.22 4.35 20.49
N LEU A 299 -3.20 4.43 21.81
CA LEU A 299 -4.32 4.00 22.67
C LEU A 299 -5.57 4.86 22.46
N ALA A 300 -5.41 6.14 22.13
CA ALA A 300 -6.50 7.05 21.76
C ALA A 300 -6.86 7.00 20.26
N GLY A 301 -6.29 6.07 19.48
CA GLY A 301 -6.56 5.91 18.05
C GLY A 301 -5.61 6.68 17.11
N TYR A 302 -4.49 7.19 17.62
CA TYR A 302 -3.48 7.91 16.84
C TYR A 302 -2.21 7.08 16.67
N PRO A 303 -2.14 6.21 15.66
CA PRO A 303 -1.04 5.27 15.48
C PRO A 303 0.25 5.89 14.93
N LEU A 304 0.17 7.12 14.38
CA LEU A 304 1.33 7.79 13.78
C LEU A 304 2.15 8.54 14.84
N ILE A 305 3.47 8.39 14.77
CA ILE A 305 4.41 8.93 15.75
C ILE A 305 4.28 10.44 15.91
N LYS A 306 4.26 11.20 14.81
CA LYS A 306 4.17 12.67 14.85
C LYS A 306 2.86 13.15 15.48
N GLN A 307 1.73 12.51 15.19
CA GLN A 307 0.46 12.81 15.83
C GLN A 307 0.52 12.52 17.33
N ALA A 308 1.06 11.37 17.71
CA ALA A 308 1.20 10.98 19.12
C ALA A 308 2.08 11.97 19.91
N MET A 309 3.18 12.45 19.32
CA MET A 309 4.06 13.46 19.93
C MET A 309 3.34 14.80 20.10
N ASN A 310 2.57 15.25 19.10
CA ASN A 310 1.76 16.47 19.21
C ASN A 310 0.74 16.38 20.35
N GLN A 311 0.06 15.25 20.50
CA GLN A 311 -0.85 15.04 21.61
C GLN A 311 -0.16 15.07 22.96
N GLY A 312 1.06 14.49 23.05
CA GLY A 312 1.88 14.57 24.26
C GLY A 312 2.17 16.01 24.66
N TYR A 313 2.50 16.86 23.71
CA TYR A 313 2.67 18.30 23.96
C TYR A 313 1.35 18.95 24.40
N GLU A 314 0.30 18.71 23.64
CA GLU A 314 -1.00 19.37 23.77
C GLU A 314 -1.70 19.01 25.10
N VAL A 315 -1.61 17.77 25.56
CA VAL A 315 -2.24 17.33 26.82
C VAL A 315 -1.68 18.08 28.03
N VAL A 316 -0.39 18.39 28.03
CA VAL A 316 0.22 19.17 29.11
C VAL A 316 -0.28 20.62 29.09
N GLU A 317 -0.43 21.21 27.91
CA GLU A 317 -1.02 22.54 27.77
C GLU A 317 -2.47 22.59 28.27
N PHE A 318 -3.27 21.56 27.97
CA PHE A 318 -4.64 21.46 28.48
C PHE A 318 -4.70 21.29 30.00
N ILE A 319 -3.82 20.47 30.58
CA ILE A 319 -3.71 20.30 32.04
C ILE A 319 -3.33 21.62 32.73
N GLU A 320 -2.46 22.44 32.07
CA GLU A 320 -2.06 23.77 32.57
C GLU A 320 -3.12 24.85 32.30
N GLY A 321 -4.27 24.49 31.72
CA GLY A 321 -5.36 25.45 31.45
C GLY A 321 -5.06 26.42 30.31
N ARG A 322 -4.06 26.12 29.47
CA ARG A 322 -3.73 26.95 28.32
C ARG A 322 -4.63 26.62 27.14
N ALA A 323 -5.22 27.66 26.55
CA ALA A 323 -6.05 27.50 25.38
C ALA A 323 -5.15 27.33 24.12
N ILE A 324 -4.96 26.10 23.69
CA ILE A 324 -4.30 25.80 22.42
C ILE A 324 -5.24 25.00 21.50
N GLU A 325 -5.04 25.18 20.21
CA GLU A 325 -5.72 24.35 19.21
C GLU A 325 -4.87 23.11 18.90
N PRO A 326 -5.47 21.93 18.66
CA PRO A 326 -4.75 20.76 18.15
C PRO A 326 -3.92 21.08 16.91
N ALA A 327 -2.78 20.41 16.73
CA ALA A 327 -1.84 20.68 15.64
C ALA A 327 -2.44 20.58 14.24
N ASP A 328 -3.45 19.72 14.08
CA ASP A 328 -4.17 19.50 12.82
C ASP A 328 -5.28 20.55 12.58
N GLU A 329 -5.75 21.28 13.59
CA GLU A 329 -6.87 22.22 13.49
C GLU A 329 -6.61 23.37 12.50
N PRO A 330 -5.45 24.07 12.52
CA PRO A 330 -5.15 25.10 11.53
C PRO A 330 -5.08 24.56 10.11
N VAL A 331 -4.48 23.36 9.92
CA VAL A 331 -4.34 22.71 8.62
C VAL A 331 -5.71 22.33 8.06
N LEU A 332 -6.57 21.75 8.88
CA LEU A 332 -7.93 21.37 8.49
C LEU A 332 -8.81 22.61 8.23
N ARG A 333 -8.70 23.63 9.07
CA ARG A 333 -9.42 24.90 8.89
C ARG A 333 -9.08 25.55 7.53
N ASP A 334 -7.82 25.55 7.16
CA ASP A 334 -7.37 26.08 5.87
C ASP A 334 -7.96 25.28 4.71
N LYS A 335 -7.93 23.96 4.78
CA LYS A 335 -8.54 23.09 3.77
C LYS A 335 -10.06 23.28 3.64
N PHE A 336 -10.75 23.53 4.75
CA PHE A 336 -12.21 23.72 4.74
C PHE A 336 -12.66 25.13 4.31
N ARG A 337 -11.77 26.08 4.07
CA ARG A 337 -12.10 27.44 3.61
C ARG A 337 -12.91 27.47 2.29
N ALA A 338 -12.73 26.47 1.43
CA ALA A 338 -13.48 26.35 0.19
C ALA A 338 -14.99 26.09 0.42
N VAL A 339 -15.38 25.72 1.64
CA VAL A 339 -16.77 25.44 2.02
C VAL A 339 -17.30 26.60 2.84
N VAL A 340 -17.81 27.62 2.18
CA VAL A 340 -18.15 28.97 2.71
C VAL A 340 -19.12 28.97 3.91
N GLU A 341 -19.87 27.91 4.13
CA GLU A 341 -20.91 27.81 5.19
C GLU A 341 -20.41 27.18 6.50
N ILE A 342 -19.12 26.83 6.59
CA ILE A 342 -18.59 26.08 7.72
C ILE A 342 -17.91 27.02 8.72
N ARG A 343 -18.43 27.02 9.95
CA ARG A 343 -17.94 27.89 11.03
C ARG A 343 -16.77 27.31 11.82
N SER A 344 -16.60 25.98 11.79
CA SER A 344 -15.55 25.25 12.52
C SER A 344 -15.19 23.94 11.83
N VAL A 345 -14.00 23.40 12.10
CA VAL A 345 -13.56 22.06 11.63
C VAL A 345 -14.55 20.97 12.06
N SER A 346 -15.04 21.02 13.29
CA SER A 346 -16.01 20.04 13.80
C SER A 346 -17.30 20.05 12.98
N SER A 347 -17.85 21.23 12.68
CA SER A 347 -19.08 21.34 11.85
C SER A 347 -18.84 20.87 10.42
N ALA A 348 -17.61 21.06 9.87
CA ALA A 348 -17.23 20.54 8.57
C ALA A 348 -17.25 19.00 8.54
N LEU A 349 -16.65 18.40 9.55
CA LEU A 349 -16.57 16.94 9.66
C LEU A 349 -17.97 16.33 9.82
N GLU A 350 -18.86 16.94 10.58
CA GLU A 350 -20.27 16.49 10.70
C GLU A 350 -21.01 16.56 9.36
N VAL A 351 -20.83 17.67 8.62
CA VAL A 351 -21.42 17.81 7.27
C VAL A 351 -20.89 16.74 6.33
N ILE A 352 -19.59 16.45 6.36
CA ILE A 352 -18.99 15.40 5.54
C ILE A 352 -19.58 14.03 5.92
N LYS A 353 -19.61 13.68 7.21
CA LYS A 353 -20.19 12.39 7.68
C LYS A 353 -21.65 12.23 7.27
N LYS A 354 -22.43 13.30 7.34
CA LYS A 354 -23.84 13.29 6.96
C LYS A 354 -24.06 13.18 5.44
N ASN A 355 -23.20 13.84 4.66
CA ASN A 355 -23.39 14.00 3.23
C ASN A 355 -22.65 12.95 2.38
N VAL A 356 -21.66 12.28 2.92
CA VAL A 356 -20.79 11.33 2.19
C VAL A 356 -20.88 9.95 2.83
N PRO A 357 -21.80 9.07 2.38
CA PRO A 357 -22.06 7.77 2.98
C PRO A 357 -20.83 6.88 3.11
N VAL A 358 -19.91 6.91 2.15
CA VAL A 358 -18.66 6.13 2.18
C VAL A 358 -17.76 6.50 3.35
N LEU A 359 -17.86 7.73 3.88
CA LEU A 359 -17.09 8.23 5.02
C LEU A 359 -17.90 8.24 6.34
N SER A 360 -19.20 7.96 6.31
CA SER A 360 -20.09 8.07 7.48
C SER A 360 -19.73 7.12 8.62
N GLY A 361 -19.14 5.96 8.30
CA GLY A 361 -18.72 4.95 9.28
C GLY A 361 -17.39 5.25 9.99
N LEU A 362 -16.72 6.35 9.64
CA LEU A 362 -15.45 6.74 10.26
C LEU A 362 -15.69 7.41 11.63
N THR A 363 -14.81 7.15 12.58
CA THR A 363 -14.71 7.95 13.79
C THR A 363 -14.30 9.38 13.43
N THR A 364 -14.51 10.34 14.31
CA THR A 364 -14.07 11.72 14.07
C THR A 364 -12.56 11.81 13.88
N LEU A 365 -11.81 11.01 14.61
CA LEU A 365 -10.35 10.95 14.51
C LEU A 365 -9.88 10.38 13.16
N GLN A 366 -10.46 9.27 12.73
CA GLN A 366 -10.17 8.68 11.41
C GLN A 366 -10.51 9.66 10.28
N LEU A 367 -11.61 10.41 10.42
CA LEU A 367 -11.98 11.40 9.42
C LEU A 367 -11.02 12.60 9.43
N ARG A 368 -10.56 13.07 10.59
CA ARG A 368 -9.54 14.12 10.69
C ARG A 368 -8.26 13.67 9.99
N GLU A 369 -7.77 12.47 10.29
CA GLU A 369 -6.58 11.89 9.65
C GLU A 369 -6.75 11.79 8.12
N PHE A 370 -7.88 11.26 7.67
CA PHE A 370 -8.20 11.14 6.25
C PHE A 370 -8.21 12.51 5.54
N MET A 371 -8.75 13.54 6.19
CA MET A 371 -8.81 14.88 5.63
C MET A 371 -7.45 15.61 5.61
N LEU A 372 -6.46 15.19 6.42
CA LEU A 372 -5.10 15.73 6.32
C LEU A 372 -4.45 15.41 4.96
N ASP A 373 -4.73 14.23 4.41
CA ASP A 373 -4.20 13.81 3.11
C ASP A 373 -5.10 14.26 1.93
N SER A 374 -6.37 14.55 2.18
CA SER A 374 -7.34 14.92 1.16
C SER A 374 -7.36 16.44 0.89
N VAL A 375 -7.86 16.83 -0.28
CA VAL A 375 -8.05 18.23 -0.69
C VAL A 375 -9.53 18.49 -0.92
N ILE A 376 -10.03 19.64 -0.49
CA ILE A 376 -11.37 20.10 -0.83
C ILE A 376 -11.29 21.02 -2.04
N ARG A 377 -12.04 20.68 -3.08
CA ARG A 377 -12.17 21.45 -4.31
C ARG A 377 -13.58 22.02 -4.45
N ALA A 378 -13.66 23.23 -4.95
CA ALA A 378 -14.89 23.86 -5.38
C ALA A 378 -14.76 24.27 -6.86
N PRO A 379 -14.83 23.30 -7.80
CA PRO A 379 -14.63 23.56 -9.21
C PRO A 379 -15.77 24.41 -9.77
N LYS A 380 -15.49 25.14 -10.83
CA LYS A 380 -16.51 25.90 -11.57
C LYS A 380 -17.39 24.94 -12.39
N ARG A 381 -18.64 25.35 -12.63
CA ARG A 381 -19.50 24.59 -13.54
C ARG A 381 -18.83 24.39 -14.91
N GLY A 382 -18.83 23.15 -15.40
CA GLY A 382 -18.21 22.76 -16.67
C GLY A 382 -16.68 22.58 -16.61
N GLU A 383 -16.06 22.76 -15.43
CA GLU A 383 -14.63 22.46 -15.25
C GLU A 383 -14.42 20.96 -15.40
N ILE A 384 -13.44 20.57 -16.22
CA ILE A 384 -13.05 19.18 -16.42
C ILE A 384 -12.20 18.76 -15.22
N LEU A 385 -12.63 17.69 -14.52
CA LEU A 385 -11.92 17.15 -13.38
C LEU A 385 -10.85 16.15 -13.81
N PHE A 386 -11.15 15.35 -14.83
CA PHE A 386 -10.22 14.50 -15.59
C PHE A 386 -10.88 14.10 -16.92
N GLU A 387 -10.07 13.73 -17.89
CA GLU A 387 -10.51 13.31 -19.22
C GLU A 387 -10.46 11.78 -19.39
N LEU A 388 -11.22 11.30 -20.40
CA LEU A 388 -11.13 9.92 -20.86
C LEU A 388 -9.67 9.60 -21.24
N ASN A 389 -9.18 8.44 -20.81
CA ASN A 389 -7.81 7.97 -21.01
C ASN A 389 -6.72 8.67 -20.18
N ASP A 390 -7.06 9.61 -19.30
CA ASP A 390 -6.10 10.14 -18.34
C ASP A 390 -5.60 9.05 -17.39
N TYR A 391 -4.34 9.15 -17.01
CA TYR A 391 -3.75 8.38 -15.91
C TYR A 391 -3.76 9.23 -14.64
N SER A 392 -4.90 9.39 -14.03
CA SER A 392 -4.97 10.00 -12.70
C SER A 392 -5.43 8.97 -11.67
N ASP A 393 -4.89 9.08 -10.47
CA ASP A 393 -5.05 8.10 -9.39
C ASP A 393 -5.78 8.66 -8.16
N THR A 394 -6.56 9.73 -8.35
CA THR A 394 -7.36 10.34 -7.30
C THR A 394 -8.78 9.79 -7.27
N PHE A 395 -9.32 9.73 -6.07
CA PHE A 395 -10.71 9.38 -5.78
C PHE A 395 -11.48 10.62 -5.36
N PHE A 396 -12.71 10.75 -5.78
CA PHE A 396 -13.54 11.92 -5.51
C PHE A 396 -14.84 11.54 -4.80
N SER A 397 -15.15 12.25 -3.71
CA SER A 397 -16.45 12.18 -3.03
C SER A 397 -17.19 13.51 -3.19
N ILE A 398 -18.49 13.45 -3.50
CA ILE A 398 -19.33 14.63 -3.72
C ILE A 398 -19.97 15.05 -2.39
N VAL A 399 -19.53 16.16 -1.82
CA VAL A 399 -20.09 16.73 -0.58
C VAL A 399 -21.35 17.55 -0.88
N ARG A 400 -21.37 18.26 -2.01
CA ARG A 400 -22.45 19.11 -2.48
C ARG A 400 -22.45 19.23 -3.99
N GLY A 401 -23.62 19.55 -4.57
CA GLY A 401 -23.77 19.68 -6.02
C GLY A 401 -23.75 18.33 -6.72
N GLY A 402 -23.13 18.27 -7.87
CA GLY A 402 -23.00 17.05 -8.67
C GLY A 402 -21.93 17.16 -9.75
N VAL A 403 -21.75 16.09 -10.49
CA VAL A 403 -20.84 16.00 -11.65
C VAL A 403 -21.54 15.23 -12.77
N ASP A 404 -21.15 15.50 -14.01
CA ASP A 404 -21.60 14.78 -15.19
C ASP A 404 -20.45 13.91 -15.73
N ILE A 405 -20.71 12.60 -15.85
CA ILE A 405 -19.77 11.61 -16.39
C ILE A 405 -20.13 11.35 -17.85
N HIS A 406 -19.27 11.76 -18.77
CA HIS A 406 -19.41 11.56 -20.20
C HIS A 406 -18.77 10.24 -20.59
N VAL A 407 -19.59 9.23 -20.92
CA VAL A 407 -19.14 7.87 -21.22
C VAL A 407 -18.84 7.65 -22.70
N ASP A 408 -19.35 8.50 -23.59
CA ASP A 408 -19.13 8.44 -25.03
C ASP A 408 -18.49 9.76 -25.51
N PRO A 409 -17.25 9.76 -25.99
CA PRO A 409 -16.58 10.98 -26.42
C PRO A 409 -17.22 11.62 -27.66
N ASN A 410 -18.00 10.84 -28.43
CA ASN A 410 -18.63 11.30 -29.67
C ASN A 410 -20.10 11.74 -29.45
N ASP A 411 -20.67 11.51 -28.30
CA ASP A 411 -22.06 11.83 -28.00
C ASP A 411 -22.21 12.45 -26.60
N ALA A 412 -22.15 13.77 -26.54
CA ALA A 412 -22.27 14.55 -25.30
C ALA A 412 -23.63 14.37 -24.59
N SER A 413 -24.65 13.84 -25.27
CA SER A 413 -25.97 13.56 -24.66
C SER A 413 -25.93 12.31 -23.76
N LYS A 414 -24.95 11.42 -23.95
CA LYS A 414 -24.77 10.20 -23.15
C LYS A 414 -23.91 10.50 -21.93
N HIS A 415 -24.53 11.03 -20.90
CA HIS A 415 -23.89 11.30 -19.63
C HIS A 415 -24.66 10.67 -18.46
N VAL A 416 -23.93 10.38 -17.39
CA VAL A 416 -24.46 9.91 -16.11
C VAL A 416 -24.22 11.00 -15.08
N ALA A 417 -25.30 11.56 -14.54
CA ALA A 417 -25.20 12.56 -13.47
C ALA A 417 -24.99 11.87 -12.11
N LEU A 418 -23.96 12.26 -11.39
CA LEU A 418 -23.77 11.91 -9.99
C LEU A 418 -24.05 13.12 -9.11
N THR A 419 -24.60 12.88 -7.93
CA THR A 419 -25.08 13.92 -7.04
C THR A 419 -24.41 13.82 -5.65
N LYS A 420 -24.78 14.72 -4.77
CA LYS A 420 -24.37 14.72 -3.37
C LYS A 420 -24.46 13.32 -2.75
N GLY A 421 -23.38 12.84 -2.15
CA GLY A 421 -23.26 11.55 -1.51
C GLY A 421 -22.66 10.46 -2.40
N ASP A 422 -22.67 10.66 -3.70
CA ASP A 422 -21.99 9.78 -4.64
C ASP A 422 -20.47 10.02 -4.61
N PHE A 423 -19.76 9.09 -5.23
CA PHE A 423 -18.32 9.17 -5.44
C PHE A 423 -17.95 8.67 -6.83
N PHE A 424 -16.76 9.02 -7.32
CA PHE A 424 -16.27 8.59 -8.63
C PHE A 424 -14.74 8.46 -8.63
N GLY A 425 -14.21 7.83 -9.67
CA GLY A 425 -12.79 7.56 -9.79
C GLY A 425 -12.35 6.21 -9.18
N GLU A 426 -13.29 5.45 -8.57
CA GLU A 426 -13.05 4.13 -7.98
C GLU A 426 -12.64 3.08 -9.03
N MET A 427 -13.13 3.21 -10.27
CA MET A 427 -12.81 2.26 -11.34
C MET A 427 -11.30 2.24 -11.61
N SER A 428 -10.69 3.41 -11.78
CA SER A 428 -9.25 3.53 -11.97
C SER A 428 -8.46 3.29 -10.68
N LEU A 429 -9.02 3.66 -9.52
CA LEU A 429 -8.42 3.40 -8.22
C LEU A 429 -8.17 1.91 -8.00
N ILE A 430 -9.18 1.08 -8.30
CA ILE A 430 -9.14 -0.37 -8.08
C ILE A 430 -8.38 -1.06 -9.20
N SER A 431 -8.72 -0.78 -10.46
CA SER A 431 -8.11 -1.43 -11.63
C SER A 431 -6.68 -0.94 -11.93
N GLY A 432 -6.34 0.28 -11.48
CA GLY A 432 -5.06 0.95 -11.79
C GLY A 432 -4.95 1.46 -13.22
N ARG A 433 -6.00 1.33 -14.03
CA ARG A 433 -6.03 1.71 -15.45
C ARG A 433 -6.37 3.17 -15.66
N ARG A 434 -6.29 3.61 -16.93
CA ARG A 434 -6.73 4.93 -17.39
C ARG A 434 -8.18 5.22 -17.00
N ARG A 435 -8.53 6.50 -16.93
CA ARG A 435 -9.92 6.94 -16.76
C ARG A 435 -10.78 6.45 -17.93
N ASN A 436 -11.91 5.88 -17.61
CA ASN A 436 -12.84 5.32 -18.60
C ASN A 436 -13.93 6.31 -19.05
N ALA A 437 -13.88 7.55 -18.59
CA ALA A 437 -14.83 8.60 -18.93
C ALA A 437 -14.22 9.98 -18.65
N THR A 438 -14.76 11.01 -19.30
CA THR A 438 -14.51 12.41 -18.95
C THR A 438 -15.52 12.86 -17.91
N VAL A 439 -15.06 13.57 -16.85
CA VAL A 439 -15.93 14.06 -15.78
C VAL A 439 -15.87 15.58 -15.70
N THR A 440 -17.04 16.20 -15.72
CA THR A 440 -17.20 17.66 -15.60
C THR A 440 -17.99 18.03 -14.35
N ALA A 441 -17.61 19.16 -13.73
CA ALA A 441 -18.27 19.65 -12.54
C ALA A 441 -19.63 20.32 -12.87
N GLY A 442 -20.64 19.98 -12.08
CA GLY A 442 -21.96 20.62 -12.11
C GLY A 442 -22.01 21.93 -11.31
N GLU A 443 -23.22 22.43 -11.06
CA GLU A 443 -23.42 23.66 -10.28
C GLU A 443 -23.16 23.46 -8.78
N ARG A 444 -22.51 24.45 -8.15
CA ARG A 444 -22.22 24.47 -6.70
C ARG A 444 -21.52 23.19 -6.21
N CYS A 445 -20.65 22.65 -7.03
CA CYS A 445 -19.95 21.41 -6.78
C CYS A 445 -18.88 21.61 -5.69
N ILE A 446 -18.89 20.74 -4.66
CA ILE A 446 -17.86 20.64 -3.63
C ILE A 446 -17.45 19.18 -3.54
N LEU A 447 -16.16 18.94 -3.74
CA LEU A 447 -15.55 17.62 -3.82
C LEU A 447 -14.50 17.44 -2.74
N ILE A 448 -14.38 16.23 -2.23
CA ILE A 448 -13.19 15.76 -1.53
C ILE A 448 -12.38 14.96 -2.55
N GLU A 449 -11.22 15.46 -2.91
CA GLU A 449 -10.23 14.78 -3.75
C GLU A 449 -9.23 14.06 -2.84
N THR A 450 -9.13 12.75 -2.96
CA THR A 450 -8.33 11.90 -2.10
C THR A 450 -7.29 11.14 -2.92
N PRO A 451 -5.99 11.19 -2.56
CA PRO A 451 -4.96 10.38 -3.18
C PRO A 451 -5.24 8.88 -3.05
N ARG A 452 -4.89 8.11 -4.08
CA ARG A 452 -5.07 6.65 -4.13
C ARG A 452 -4.54 5.95 -2.88
N ARG A 453 -3.36 6.33 -2.40
CA ARG A 453 -2.73 5.74 -1.20
C ARG A 453 -3.63 5.85 0.02
N SER A 454 -4.14 7.05 0.29
CA SER A 454 -4.99 7.31 1.46
C SER A 454 -6.32 6.59 1.35
N MET A 455 -6.89 6.53 0.15
CA MET A 455 -8.13 5.79 -0.08
C MET A 455 -7.92 4.27 0.05
N ASN A 456 -6.84 3.71 -0.47
CA ASN A 456 -6.50 2.29 -0.32
C ASN A 456 -6.24 1.93 1.15
N LYS A 457 -5.54 2.80 1.91
CA LYS A 457 -5.37 2.62 3.36
C LYS A 457 -6.73 2.53 4.06
N LEU A 458 -7.66 3.38 3.69
CA LEU A 458 -9.02 3.40 4.26
C LEU A 458 -9.81 2.14 3.88
N ILE A 459 -9.80 1.73 2.61
CA ILE A 459 -10.44 0.50 2.12
C ILE A 459 -9.92 -0.74 2.87
N ASN A 460 -8.63 -0.80 3.13
CA ASN A 460 -8.02 -1.95 3.80
C ASN A 460 -8.25 -1.97 5.32
N SER A 461 -8.47 -0.81 5.94
CA SER A 461 -8.62 -0.68 7.40
C SER A 461 -10.08 -0.64 7.88
N VAL A 462 -11.02 -0.21 7.03
CA VAL A 462 -12.42 0.00 7.42
C VAL A 462 -13.38 -0.85 6.56
N ALA A 463 -13.90 -1.92 7.15
CA ALA A 463 -14.74 -2.90 6.43
C ALA A 463 -16.01 -2.30 5.78
N SER A 464 -16.62 -1.29 6.42
CA SER A 464 -17.80 -0.61 5.86
C SER A 464 -17.48 0.17 4.58
N VAL A 465 -16.32 0.85 4.55
CA VAL A 465 -15.83 1.57 3.37
C VAL A 465 -15.55 0.60 2.24
N LYS A 466 -14.83 -0.49 2.54
CA LYS A 466 -14.52 -1.54 1.56
C LYS A 466 -15.79 -2.07 0.90
N ARG A 467 -16.79 -2.44 1.70
CA ARG A 467 -18.06 -2.97 1.18
C ARG A 467 -18.77 -1.99 0.26
N ILE A 468 -18.92 -0.70 0.65
CA ILE A 468 -19.60 0.31 -0.16
C ILE A 468 -18.89 0.50 -1.51
N ILE A 469 -17.56 0.52 -1.49
CA ILE A 469 -16.77 0.70 -2.71
C ILE A 469 -16.85 -0.54 -3.60
N ASP A 470 -16.71 -1.74 -3.02
CA ASP A 470 -16.79 -3.00 -3.77
C ASP A 470 -18.18 -3.15 -4.41
N ASP A 471 -19.27 -2.91 -3.69
CA ASP A 471 -20.66 -2.98 -4.22
C ASP A 471 -20.87 -1.97 -5.35
N THR A 472 -20.38 -0.74 -5.21
CA THR A 472 -20.52 0.29 -6.24
C THR A 472 -19.66 -0.04 -7.47
N PHE A 473 -18.43 -0.51 -7.26
CA PHE A 473 -17.57 -0.96 -8.35
C PHE A 473 -18.22 -2.10 -9.14
N LEU A 474 -18.71 -3.14 -8.46
CA LEU A 474 -19.39 -4.27 -9.06
C LEU A 474 -20.54 -3.82 -9.97
N ARG A 475 -21.44 -3.00 -9.42
CA ARG A 475 -22.60 -2.48 -10.16
C ARG A 475 -22.18 -1.68 -11.39
N ARG A 476 -21.27 -0.72 -11.24
CA ARG A 476 -20.81 0.14 -12.33
C ARG A 476 -20.01 -0.63 -13.37
N ALA A 477 -19.19 -1.59 -12.96
CA ALA A 477 -18.44 -2.44 -13.87
C ALA A 477 -19.36 -3.30 -14.74
N ILE A 478 -20.39 -3.91 -14.16
CA ILE A 478 -21.40 -4.66 -14.91
C ILE A 478 -22.16 -3.74 -15.87
N GLN A 479 -22.62 -2.55 -15.41
CA GLN A 479 -23.29 -1.58 -16.26
C GLN A 479 -22.41 -1.15 -17.44
N SER A 480 -21.19 -0.70 -17.17
CA SER A 480 -20.33 -0.14 -18.23
C SER A 480 -19.88 -1.17 -19.26
N GLN A 481 -19.66 -2.43 -18.86
CA GLN A 481 -19.04 -3.44 -19.70
C GLN A 481 -20.06 -4.37 -20.36
N ILE A 482 -21.17 -4.65 -19.70
CA ILE A 482 -22.13 -5.66 -20.17
C ILE A 482 -23.39 -5.01 -20.70
N ALA A 483 -23.97 -4.06 -19.97
CA ALA A 483 -25.28 -3.51 -20.30
C ALA A 483 -25.45 -2.06 -19.80
N PRO A 484 -24.90 -1.08 -20.53
CA PRO A 484 -24.98 0.34 -20.16
C PRO A 484 -26.42 0.87 -20.02
N GLU A 485 -27.36 0.21 -20.70
CA GLU A 485 -28.78 0.62 -20.75
C GLU A 485 -29.60 0.08 -19.55
N LEU A 486 -29.00 -0.83 -18.70
CA LEU A 486 -29.71 -1.42 -17.58
C LEU A 486 -29.81 -0.47 -16.38
N PRO A 487 -30.99 -0.32 -15.78
CA PRO A 487 -31.13 0.40 -14.53
C PRO A 487 -30.39 -0.36 -13.40
N ALA A 488 -29.83 0.39 -12.47
CA ALA A 488 -29.05 -0.17 -11.34
C ALA A 488 -29.82 -1.23 -10.52
N GLU A 489 -31.13 -1.10 -10.47
CA GLU A 489 -32.01 -2.02 -9.72
C GLU A 489 -32.14 -3.40 -10.39
N ALA A 490 -32.06 -3.46 -11.72
CA ALA A 490 -32.10 -4.73 -12.47
C ALA A 490 -30.86 -5.59 -12.20
N LEU A 491 -29.76 -4.97 -11.79
CA LEU A 491 -28.48 -5.66 -11.49
C LEU A 491 -28.41 -6.20 -10.07
N ARG A 492 -29.37 -5.91 -9.20
CA ARG A 492 -29.29 -6.23 -7.76
C ARG A 492 -29.09 -7.73 -7.50
N GLU A 493 -29.79 -8.60 -8.20
CA GLU A 493 -29.69 -10.07 -8.05
C GLU A 493 -28.32 -10.59 -8.53
N VAL A 494 -27.84 -10.09 -9.67
CA VAL A 494 -26.52 -10.46 -10.22
C VAL A 494 -25.39 -9.98 -9.32
N VAL A 495 -25.46 -8.75 -8.83
CA VAL A 495 -24.48 -8.20 -7.88
C VAL A 495 -24.49 -8.97 -6.56
N ALA A 496 -25.66 -9.38 -6.05
CA ALA A 496 -25.75 -10.17 -4.81
C ALA A 496 -25.13 -11.58 -4.95
N SER A 497 -25.14 -12.14 -6.17
CA SER A 497 -24.51 -13.45 -6.47
C SER A 497 -23.01 -13.34 -6.79
N ALA A 498 -22.51 -12.13 -7.04
CA ALA A 498 -21.14 -11.88 -7.46
C ALA A 498 -20.12 -12.22 -6.36
N ARG A 499 -19.00 -12.81 -6.75
CA ARG A 499 -17.87 -13.12 -5.87
C ARG A 499 -16.58 -12.63 -6.48
N ILE A 500 -15.71 -12.09 -5.64
CA ILE A 500 -14.36 -11.73 -6.07
C ILE A 500 -13.49 -12.97 -5.91
N GLU A 501 -12.87 -13.41 -6.99
CA GLU A 501 -11.91 -14.51 -7.02
C GLU A 501 -10.54 -14.00 -7.42
N ARG A 502 -9.49 -14.58 -6.84
CA ARG A 502 -8.09 -14.20 -7.09
C ARG A 502 -7.33 -15.37 -7.69
N PHE A 503 -6.51 -15.04 -8.66
CA PHE A 503 -5.71 -16.00 -9.39
C PHE A 503 -4.27 -15.49 -9.46
N ASN A 504 -3.33 -16.26 -8.94
CA ASN A 504 -1.91 -15.98 -9.11
C ASN A 504 -1.52 -16.13 -10.59
N ALA A 505 -0.43 -15.49 -11.01
CA ALA A 505 0.09 -15.62 -12.36
C ALA A 505 0.23 -17.08 -12.78
N GLY A 506 -0.19 -17.40 -14.00
CA GLY A 506 -0.19 -18.75 -14.54
C GLY A 506 -1.34 -19.66 -14.11
N LYS A 507 -2.17 -19.29 -13.13
CA LYS A 507 -3.33 -20.08 -12.70
C LYS A 507 -4.45 -20.07 -13.76
N VAL A 508 -5.07 -21.22 -13.95
CA VAL A 508 -6.20 -21.40 -14.87
C VAL A 508 -7.50 -20.98 -14.17
N LEU A 509 -8.29 -20.14 -14.81
CA LEU A 509 -9.64 -19.79 -14.38
C LEU A 509 -10.61 -20.91 -14.76
N PHE A 510 -10.56 -21.37 -16.00
CA PHE A 510 -11.30 -22.51 -16.52
C PHE A 510 -10.60 -23.05 -17.78
N LYS A 511 -10.83 -24.32 -18.11
CA LYS A 511 -10.24 -25.00 -19.28
C LYS A 511 -11.22 -25.09 -20.45
N GLU A 512 -10.68 -25.21 -21.66
CA GLU A 512 -11.46 -25.57 -22.84
C GLU A 512 -12.19 -26.89 -22.57
N GLY A 513 -13.49 -26.94 -22.89
CA GLY A 513 -14.34 -28.09 -22.64
C GLY A 513 -15.03 -28.15 -21.27
N ASP A 514 -14.62 -27.32 -20.29
CA ASP A 514 -15.29 -27.24 -18.99
C ASP A 514 -16.76 -26.77 -19.14
N PRO A 515 -17.65 -27.09 -18.19
CA PRO A 515 -19.02 -26.52 -18.16
C PRO A 515 -19.01 -25.00 -18.05
N GLY A 516 -19.89 -24.35 -18.81
CA GLY A 516 -20.05 -22.88 -18.77
C GLY A 516 -21.04 -22.44 -17.70
N ASP A 517 -20.58 -22.33 -16.43
CA ASP A 517 -21.41 -22.02 -15.26
C ASP A 517 -21.30 -20.57 -14.76
N SER A 518 -20.39 -19.78 -15.31
CA SER A 518 -20.06 -18.45 -14.82
C SER A 518 -19.52 -17.53 -15.90
N LEU A 519 -19.61 -16.22 -15.66
CA LEU A 519 -18.94 -15.14 -16.37
C LEU A 519 -17.91 -14.51 -15.43
N HIS A 520 -16.73 -14.22 -15.92
CA HIS A 520 -15.68 -13.55 -15.16
C HIS A 520 -15.38 -12.17 -15.73
N LEU A 521 -15.74 -11.13 -14.99
CA LEU A 521 -15.34 -9.74 -15.28
C LEU A 521 -13.99 -9.50 -14.64
N ILE A 522 -12.99 -9.10 -15.41
CA ILE A 522 -11.64 -8.86 -14.91
C ILE A 522 -11.61 -7.51 -14.19
N ARG A 523 -11.47 -7.55 -12.88
CA ARG A 523 -11.43 -6.38 -12.00
C ARG A 523 -10.04 -5.74 -11.99
N LYS A 524 -9.00 -6.58 -11.90
CA LYS A 524 -7.59 -6.20 -11.84
C LYS A 524 -6.75 -7.26 -12.54
N GLY A 525 -5.64 -6.86 -13.14
CA GLY A 525 -4.76 -7.76 -13.85
C GLY A 525 -5.23 -8.07 -15.26
N SER A 526 -4.91 -9.28 -15.75
CA SER A 526 -5.18 -9.68 -17.13
C SER A 526 -5.13 -11.20 -17.30
N VAL A 527 -5.77 -11.70 -18.35
CA VAL A 527 -5.78 -13.11 -18.68
C VAL A 527 -5.37 -13.36 -20.14
N THR A 528 -4.79 -14.52 -20.40
CA THR A 528 -4.63 -15.07 -21.74
C THR A 528 -5.75 -16.05 -22.03
N VAL A 529 -6.25 -16.02 -23.28
CA VAL A 529 -7.22 -16.98 -23.82
C VAL A 529 -6.49 -17.86 -24.82
N ALA A 530 -6.46 -19.15 -24.57
CA ALA A 530 -5.72 -20.10 -25.37
C ALA A 530 -6.59 -21.31 -25.79
N ARG A 531 -6.25 -21.96 -26.89
CA ARG A 531 -6.87 -23.21 -27.35
C ARG A 531 -5.84 -24.30 -27.59
N ASP A 532 -6.25 -25.53 -27.40
CA ASP A 532 -5.45 -26.68 -27.83
C ASP A 532 -5.59 -26.86 -29.33
N ILE A 533 -4.50 -26.73 -30.06
CA ILE A 533 -4.42 -26.94 -31.50
C ILE A 533 -3.33 -27.99 -31.77
N GLY A 534 -3.76 -29.20 -32.04
CA GLY A 534 -2.85 -30.31 -32.32
C GLY A 534 -1.98 -30.76 -31.14
N GLY A 535 -2.52 -30.71 -29.92
CA GLY A 535 -1.82 -31.09 -28.67
C GLY A 535 -0.88 -29.97 -28.11
N ARG A 536 -0.97 -28.78 -28.66
CA ARG A 536 -0.23 -27.60 -28.14
C ARG A 536 -1.19 -26.46 -27.79
N GLU A 537 -1.03 -25.91 -26.61
CA GLU A 537 -1.78 -24.71 -26.16
C GLU A 537 -1.26 -23.48 -26.94
N ARG A 538 -2.14 -22.86 -27.74
CA ARG A 538 -1.83 -21.63 -28.49
C ARG A 538 -2.63 -20.47 -27.93
N VAL A 539 -1.94 -19.38 -27.55
CA VAL A 539 -2.58 -18.15 -27.09
C VAL A 539 -3.22 -17.42 -28.28
N LEU A 540 -4.53 -17.18 -28.18
CA LEU A 540 -5.33 -16.50 -29.21
C LEU A 540 -5.51 -15.01 -28.91
N SER A 541 -5.62 -14.64 -27.64
CA SER A 541 -5.83 -13.25 -27.23
C SER A 541 -5.41 -13.01 -25.78
N TYR A 542 -5.19 -11.74 -25.51
CA TYR A 542 -4.95 -11.18 -24.19
C TYR A 542 -6.13 -10.28 -23.80
N VAL A 543 -6.64 -10.45 -22.59
CA VAL A 543 -7.81 -9.71 -22.09
C VAL A 543 -7.43 -9.05 -20.78
N ALA A 544 -7.49 -7.72 -20.74
CA ALA A 544 -7.10 -6.93 -19.58
C ALA A 544 -8.30 -6.55 -18.69
N ALA A 545 -8.02 -6.00 -17.52
CA ALA A 545 -9.03 -5.48 -16.60
C ALA A 545 -10.04 -4.55 -17.30
N GLY A 546 -11.28 -4.53 -16.83
CA GLY A 546 -12.38 -3.82 -17.46
C GLY A 546 -13.05 -4.59 -18.61
N ASN A 547 -12.59 -5.78 -18.93
CA ASN A 547 -13.24 -6.68 -19.87
C ASN A 547 -13.71 -7.96 -19.17
N TYR A 548 -14.40 -8.84 -19.88
CA TYR A 548 -14.93 -10.08 -19.34
C TYR A 548 -14.58 -11.29 -20.22
N VAL A 549 -14.62 -12.47 -19.62
CA VAL A 549 -14.37 -13.76 -20.29
C VAL A 549 -15.38 -14.80 -19.80
N GLY A 550 -15.64 -15.81 -20.65
CA GLY A 550 -16.54 -16.93 -20.32
C GLY A 550 -17.98 -16.73 -20.75
N GLU A 551 -18.31 -15.61 -21.40
CA GLU A 551 -19.66 -15.28 -21.93
C GLU A 551 -20.13 -16.26 -22.99
N MET A 552 -19.21 -16.76 -23.80
CA MET A 552 -19.52 -17.59 -24.96
C MET A 552 -20.33 -18.83 -24.56
N ALA A 553 -19.85 -19.54 -23.55
CA ALA A 553 -20.50 -20.75 -23.04
C ALA A 553 -21.91 -20.48 -22.51
N LEU A 554 -22.15 -19.33 -21.90
CA LEU A 554 -23.46 -18.92 -21.37
C LEU A 554 -24.43 -18.49 -22.44
N LEU A 555 -23.94 -17.86 -23.53
CA LEU A 555 -24.75 -17.32 -24.63
C LEU A 555 -25.11 -18.40 -25.65
N THR A 556 -24.31 -19.45 -25.78
CA THR A 556 -24.49 -20.53 -26.77
C THR A 556 -24.86 -21.88 -26.16
N ASP A 557 -25.00 -21.94 -24.82
CA ASP A 557 -25.25 -23.19 -24.06
C ASP A 557 -24.26 -24.32 -24.43
N SER A 558 -23.00 -23.95 -24.62
CA SER A 558 -21.91 -24.86 -25.00
C SER A 558 -20.84 -24.94 -23.91
N PRO A 559 -19.99 -25.94 -23.90
CA PRO A 559 -18.78 -25.95 -23.06
C PRO A 559 -17.87 -24.75 -23.33
N ARG A 560 -16.93 -24.46 -22.43
CA ARG A 560 -15.92 -23.44 -22.61
C ARG A 560 -15.18 -23.59 -23.92
N SER A 561 -15.16 -22.56 -24.73
CA SER A 561 -14.56 -22.57 -26.08
C SER A 561 -13.02 -22.42 -26.07
N ALA A 562 -12.43 -22.10 -24.93
CA ALA A 562 -10.99 -21.88 -24.76
C ALA A 562 -10.59 -22.00 -23.28
N THR A 563 -9.32 -22.26 -23.05
CA THR A 563 -8.69 -22.19 -21.73
C THR A 563 -8.35 -20.75 -21.42
N VAL A 564 -8.73 -20.29 -20.22
CA VAL A 564 -8.40 -18.94 -19.73
C VAL A 564 -7.46 -19.04 -18.54
N ARG A 565 -6.34 -18.33 -18.59
CA ARG A 565 -5.27 -18.34 -17.59
C ARG A 565 -4.91 -16.92 -17.18
N ALA A 566 -4.70 -16.68 -15.89
CA ALA A 566 -4.19 -15.42 -15.37
C ALA A 566 -2.77 -15.17 -15.93
N SER A 567 -2.57 -14.05 -16.63
CA SER A 567 -1.26 -13.66 -17.15
C SER A 567 -0.35 -13.12 -16.04
N ILE A 568 -0.97 -12.44 -15.10
CA ILE A 568 -0.40 -11.84 -13.90
C ILE A 568 -1.33 -12.13 -12.75
N GLU A 569 -1.01 -11.66 -11.54
CA GLU A 569 -1.98 -11.70 -10.43
C GLU A 569 -3.27 -11.00 -10.86
N THR A 570 -4.35 -11.74 -10.91
CA THR A 570 -5.62 -11.30 -11.48
C THR A 570 -6.75 -11.46 -10.48
N GLU A 571 -7.53 -10.40 -10.30
CA GLU A 571 -8.81 -10.45 -9.58
C GLU A 571 -9.94 -10.44 -10.59
N THR A 572 -10.87 -11.38 -10.46
CA THR A 572 -12.08 -11.41 -11.27
C THR A 572 -13.31 -11.28 -10.38
N ILE A 573 -14.36 -10.74 -10.96
CA ILE A 573 -15.72 -10.81 -10.42
C ILE A 573 -16.39 -11.98 -11.13
N ARG A 574 -16.58 -13.07 -10.42
CA ARG A 574 -17.33 -14.22 -10.90
C ARG A 574 -18.82 -13.95 -10.74
N LEU A 575 -19.55 -13.91 -11.83
CA LEU A 575 -21.00 -13.80 -11.89
C LEU A 575 -21.59 -15.21 -12.14
N ASP A 576 -22.60 -15.56 -11.34
CA ASP A 576 -23.30 -16.85 -11.52
C ASP A 576 -24.01 -16.89 -12.86
N GLY A 577 -23.81 -17.98 -13.61
CA GLY A 577 -24.36 -18.13 -14.93
C GLY A 577 -25.88 -18.19 -14.96
N THR A 578 -26.52 -18.74 -13.92
CA THR A 578 -27.97 -18.83 -13.80
C THR A 578 -28.56 -17.44 -13.57
N ALA A 579 -28.01 -16.67 -12.64
CA ALA A 579 -28.42 -15.30 -12.37
C ALA A 579 -28.21 -14.40 -13.62
N PHE A 580 -27.12 -14.60 -14.33
CA PHE A 580 -26.81 -13.84 -15.55
C PHE A 580 -27.76 -14.19 -16.70
N LYS A 581 -28.07 -15.47 -16.94
CA LYS A 581 -29.07 -15.91 -17.93
C LYS A 581 -30.46 -15.40 -17.59
N ALA A 582 -30.86 -15.41 -16.31
CA ALA A 582 -32.14 -14.87 -15.86
C ALA A 582 -32.22 -13.35 -16.10
N LEU A 583 -31.13 -12.61 -15.94
CA LEU A 583 -31.05 -11.20 -16.31
C LEU A 583 -31.25 -11.00 -17.80
N LEU A 584 -30.52 -11.74 -18.66
CA LEU A 584 -30.58 -11.62 -20.11
C LEU A 584 -31.99 -11.97 -20.66
N SER A 585 -32.67 -12.97 -20.07
CA SER A 585 -34.03 -13.36 -20.50
C SER A 585 -35.07 -12.28 -20.26
N ARG A 586 -34.84 -11.39 -19.27
CA ARG A 586 -35.70 -10.21 -19.03
C ARG A 586 -35.39 -9.04 -20.00
N TRP A 587 -34.23 -9.10 -20.71
CA TRP A 587 -33.76 -8.03 -21.59
C TRP A 587 -33.27 -8.60 -22.94
N PRO A 588 -34.19 -9.05 -23.83
CA PRO A 588 -33.84 -9.75 -25.09
C PRO A 588 -32.94 -8.94 -26.04
N ASP A 589 -33.10 -7.61 -26.05
CA ASP A 589 -32.25 -6.72 -26.90
C ASP A 589 -30.80 -6.77 -26.51
N ILE A 590 -30.52 -6.82 -25.20
CA ILE A 590 -29.15 -6.95 -24.68
C ILE A 590 -28.57 -8.33 -25.00
N GLN A 591 -29.39 -9.37 -24.81
CA GLN A 591 -29.03 -10.73 -25.18
C GLN A 591 -28.67 -10.82 -26.67
N GLY A 592 -29.49 -10.21 -27.56
CA GLY A 592 -29.22 -10.19 -28.99
C GLY A 592 -27.90 -9.47 -29.36
N LYS A 593 -27.66 -8.30 -28.78
CA LYS A 593 -26.39 -7.55 -28.94
C LYS A 593 -25.17 -8.38 -28.48
N MET A 594 -25.26 -9.02 -27.33
CA MET A 594 -24.17 -9.88 -26.82
C MET A 594 -23.93 -11.11 -27.69
N GLN A 595 -25.00 -11.78 -28.13
CA GLN A 595 -24.91 -12.95 -29.03
C GLN A 595 -24.31 -12.58 -30.38
N SER A 596 -24.63 -11.40 -30.95
CA SER A 596 -24.01 -10.91 -32.18
C SER A 596 -22.52 -10.71 -32.00
N LYS A 597 -22.12 -9.98 -30.94
CA LYS A 597 -20.72 -9.74 -30.61
C LYS A 597 -19.94 -11.05 -30.36
N ALA A 598 -20.58 -12.02 -29.71
CA ALA A 598 -19.98 -13.34 -29.48
C ALA A 598 -19.75 -14.10 -30.80
N ARG A 599 -20.69 -14.06 -31.73
CA ARG A 599 -20.54 -14.69 -33.06
C ARG A 599 -19.42 -14.04 -33.88
N ASP A 600 -19.32 -12.71 -33.84
CA ASP A 600 -18.26 -11.97 -34.54
C ASP A 600 -16.88 -12.30 -33.98
N LEU A 601 -16.76 -12.45 -32.64
CA LEU A 601 -15.53 -12.88 -31.98
C LEU A 601 -15.13 -14.30 -32.35
N LEU A 602 -16.08 -15.25 -32.41
CA LEU A 602 -15.83 -16.64 -32.84
C LEU A 602 -15.37 -16.71 -34.30
N ALA A 603 -16.06 -16.00 -35.20
CA ALA A 603 -15.67 -15.92 -36.60
C ALA A 603 -14.27 -15.32 -36.76
N GLY A 604 -13.97 -14.25 -36.03
CA GLY A 604 -12.64 -13.63 -35.97
C GLY A 604 -11.54 -14.55 -35.38
N GLN A 605 -11.85 -15.33 -34.34
CA GLN A 605 -10.91 -16.32 -33.77
C GLN A 605 -10.62 -17.45 -34.73
N SER A 606 -11.62 -18.00 -35.43
CA SER A 606 -11.45 -19.05 -36.41
C SER A 606 -10.60 -18.60 -37.59
N ALA A 607 -10.79 -17.37 -38.07
CA ALA A 607 -9.97 -16.75 -39.10
C ALA A 607 -8.51 -16.52 -38.64
N LYS A 608 -8.30 -16.09 -37.38
CA LYS A 608 -6.97 -15.88 -36.80
C LYS A 608 -6.18 -17.19 -36.66
N VAL A 609 -6.83 -18.28 -36.29
CA VAL A 609 -6.20 -19.60 -36.16
C VAL A 609 -5.68 -20.09 -37.53
N GLN A 610 -6.39 -19.77 -38.62
CA GLN A 610 -5.99 -20.17 -39.96
C GLN A 610 -4.91 -19.28 -40.58
N GLN A 611 -4.75 -18.03 -40.14
CA GLN A 611 -3.85 -17.04 -40.75
C GLN A 611 -2.63 -16.69 -39.92
N SER A 612 -2.49 -17.17 -38.66
CA SER A 612 -1.34 -16.85 -37.82
C SER A 612 -0.09 -17.62 -38.25
N PRO A 613 1.05 -16.96 -38.47
CA PRO A 613 2.33 -17.63 -38.73
C PRO A 613 2.68 -18.60 -37.59
N GLU A 614 3.38 -19.70 -37.93
CA GLU A 614 3.94 -20.59 -36.92
C GLU A 614 4.85 -19.79 -35.96
N GLY A 615 4.60 -19.85 -34.66
CA GLY A 615 5.35 -19.11 -33.63
C GLY A 615 4.73 -17.83 -33.10
N ALA A 616 3.64 -17.28 -33.68
CA ALA A 616 3.04 -16.04 -33.19
C ALA A 616 2.47 -16.19 -31.75
N GLY A 617 1.92 -17.35 -31.38
CA GLY A 617 1.45 -17.64 -30.03
C GLY A 617 2.59 -17.72 -29.01
N ASP A 618 3.74 -18.24 -29.42
CA ASP A 618 4.92 -18.36 -28.56
C ASP A 618 5.54 -16.99 -28.29
N LEU A 619 5.55 -16.10 -29.32
CA LEU A 619 5.99 -14.71 -29.15
C LEU A 619 5.06 -13.93 -28.22
N ILE A 620 3.74 -14.09 -28.33
CA ILE A 620 2.77 -13.47 -27.41
C ILE A 620 3.03 -13.97 -25.98
N SER A 621 3.19 -15.25 -25.79
CA SER A 621 3.49 -15.85 -24.49
C SER A 621 4.79 -15.32 -23.90
N PHE A 622 5.85 -15.24 -24.71
CA PHE A 622 7.12 -14.66 -24.31
C PHE A 622 6.97 -13.22 -23.82
N LEU A 623 6.31 -12.36 -24.59
CA LEU A 623 6.19 -10.94 -24.27
C LEU A 623 5.27 -10.70 -23.06
N VAL A 624 4.21 -11.48 -22.89
CA VAL A 624 3.40 -11.45 -21.67
C VAL A 624 4.25 -11.80 -20.45
N ASN A 625 5.09 -12.82 -20.52
CA ASN A 625 6.01 -13.21 -19.46
C ASN A 625 7.06 -12.12 -19.15
N GLN A 626 7.38 -11.26 -20.12
CA GLN A 626 8.27 -10.12 -19.93
C GLN A 626 7.56 -8.86 -19.39
N GLY A 627 6.31 -8.97 -18.97
CA GLY A 627 5.54 -7.89 -18.39
C GLY A 627 4.97 -6.89 -19.39
N VAL A 628 4.98 -7.22 -20.69
CA VAL A 628 4.37 -6.36 -21.73
C VAL A 628 2.87 -6.19 -21.46
N GLY A 629 2.21 -7.21 -20.94
CA GLY A 629 0.78 -7.15 -20.59
C GLY A 629 0.42 -6.22 -19.44
N GLU A 630 1.39 -5.87 -18.57
CA GLU A 630 1.20 -4.91 -17.48
C GLU A 630 1.68 -3.50 -17.83
N ALA A 631 2.38 -3.38 -18.94
CA ALA A 631 3.05 -2.14 -19.31
C ALA A 631 2.08 -1.14 -19.92
N THR A 632 2.33 0.13 -19.71
CA THR A 632 1.72 1.18 -20.54
C THR A 632 2.57 1.47 -21.77
N ASP A 633 3.87 1.22 -21.64
CA ASP A 633 4.85 1.48 -22.68
C ASP A 633 6.12 0.62 -22.45
N VAL A 634 6.51 -0.19 -23.42
CA VAL A 634 7.68 -1.06 -23.37
C VAL A 634 8.66 -0.72 -24.49
N LEU A 635 9.93 -0.64 -24.13
CA LEU A 635 11.00 -0.59 -25.12
C LEU A 635 11.27 -2.00 -25.65
N LEU A 636 11.17 -2.17 -26.96
CA LEU A 636 11.56 -3.37 -27.69
C LEU A 636 12.67 -3.02 -28.67
N ILE A 637 13.54 -3.97 -28.96
CA ILE A 637 14.60 -3.85 -29.96
C ILE A 637 14.43 -4.96 -30.98
N ASP A 638 14.28 -4.58 -32.23
CA ASP A 638 14.31 -5.51 -33.38
C ASP A 638 15.76 -5.88 -33.68
N GLU A 639 16.18 -7.10 -33.34
CA GLU A 639 17.55 -7.59 -33.54
C GLU A 639 17.93 -7.73 -35.00
N THR A 640 16.97 -7.77 -35.95
CA THR A 640 17.26 -7.80 -37.37
C THR A 640 17.72 -6.43 -37.88
N LEU A 641 17.34 -5.37 -37.24
CA LEU A 641 17.68 -3.99 -37.56
C LEU A 641 18.76 -3.42 -36.64
N CYS A 642 18.98 -4.01 -35.49
CA CYS A 642 19.92 -3.51 -34.50
C CYS A 642 21.37 -3.76 -34.89
N VAL A 643 22.14 -2.68 -35.06
CA VAL A 643 23.56 -2.72 -35.37
C VAL A 643 24.47 -2.65 -34.15
N ARG A 644 23.90 -2.72 -32.92
CA ARG A 644 24.61 -2.73 -31.63
C ARG A 644 25.57 -1.53 -31.43
N CYS A 645 25.14 -0.35 -31.86
CA CYS A 645 25.93 0.90 -31.78
C CYS A 645 25.88 1.61 -30.42
N ASP A 646 25.01 1.16 -29.50
CA ASP A 646 24.76 1.70 -28.13
C ASP A 646 24.32 3.18 -28.08
N HIS A 647 23.91 3.75 -29.20
CA HIS A 647 23.43 5.12 -29.25
C HIS A 647 22.20 5.32 -28.37
N CYS A 648 21.35 4.30 -28.21
CA CYS A 648 20.18 4.36 -27.30
C CYS A 648 20.58 4.52 -25.83
N GLU A 649 21.63 3.83 -25.36
CA GLU A 649 22.16 3.97 -24.00
C GLU A 649 22.89 5.28 -23.79
N LYS A 650 23.75 5.64 -24.73
CA LYS A 650 24.49 6.92 -24.70
C LYS A 650 23.56 8.11 -24.64
N ALA A 651 22.53 8.15 -25.50
CA ALA A 651 21.54 9.21 -25.49
C ALA A 651 20.71 9.22 -24.19
N CYS A 652 20.42 8.05 -23.61
CA CYS A 652 19.79 7.97 -22.32
C CYS A 652 20.69 8.53 -21.21
N ALA A 653 21.97 8.16 -21.18
CA ALA A 653 22.95 8.68 -20.23
C ALA A 653 23.13 10.19 -20.34
N GLU A 654 23.31 10.71 -21.55
CA GLU A 654 23.45 12.15 -21.81
C GLU A 654 22.24 12.96 -21.31
N THR A 655 21.02 12.42 -21.50
CA THR A 655 19.78 13.07 -21.02
C THR A 655 19.66 13.06 -19.49
N HIS A 656 20.32 12.11 -18.81
CA HIS A 656 20.13 11.86 -17.37
C HIS A 656 21.43 12.03 -16.56
N GLY A 657 22.23 13.02 -16.89
CA GLY A 657 23.41 13.39 -16.10
C GLY A 657 24.54 12.35 -16.12
N GLY A 658 24.67 11.60 -17.21
CA GLY A 658 25.76 10.64 -17.40
C GLY A 658 25.42 9.18 -17.04
N THR A 659 24.23 8.92 -16.45
CA THR A 659 23.83 7.56 -16.07
C THR A 659 22.67 7.06 -16.95
N SER A 660 22.91 5.97 -17.70
CA SER A 660 21.85 5.34 -18.47
C SER A 660 20.80 4.70 -17.55
N ARG A 661 19.53 4.90 -17.87
CA ARG A 661 18.38 4.25 -17.23
C ARG A 661 17.86 3.08 -18.09
N LEU A 662 18.67 2.64 -19.01
CA LEU A 662 18.45 1.55 -19.96
C LEU A 662 19.72 0.71 -19.99
N ASP A 663 19.56 -0.61 -19.89
CA ASP A 663 20.60 -1.59 -20.21
C ASP A 663 20.13 -2.35 -21.46
N ARG A 664 20.79 -2.10 -22.58
CA ARG A 664 20.45 -2.67 -23.90
C ARG A 664 20.80 -4.15 -24.00
N GLU A 665 21.89 -4.55 -23.36
CA GLU A 665 22.40 -5.92 -23.46
C GLU A 665 21.65 -6.87 -22.51
N ALA A 666 21.21 -6.34 -21.38
CA ALA A 666 20.45 -7.12 -20.39
C ALA A 666 18.99 -7.31 -20.82
N GLY A 667 18.49 -8.50 -20.55
CA GLY A 667 17.13 -8.89 -20.85
C GLY A 667 17.05 -10.04 -21.86
N PRO A 668 15.92 -10.68 -21.98
CA PRO A 668 15.74 -11.85 -22.86
C PRO A 668 15.43 -11.46 -24.29
N THR A 669 15.81 -12.37 -25.20
CA THR A 669 15.48 -12.29 -26.63
C THR A 669 14.68 -13.53 -27.04
N PHE A 670 13.64 -13.33 -27.81
CA PHE A 670 12.89 -14.39 -28.46
C PHE A 670 12.70 -14.08 -29.95
N ALA A 671 13.07 -15.01 -30.81
CA ALA A 671 13.14 -14.82 -32.28
C ALA A 671 13.98 -13.57 -32.62
N PHE A 672 13.35 -12.54 -33.12
CA PHE A 672 14.01 -11.27 -33.49
C PHE A 672 13.70 -10.11 -32.55
N ILE A 673 12.94 -10.31 -31.50
CA ILE A 673 12.58 -9.28 -30.51
C ILE A 673 13.40 -9.45 -29.24
N HIS A 674 14.12 -8.40 -28.90
CA HIS A 674 14.83 -8.27 -27.63
C HIS A 674 14.09 -7.30 -26.71
N VAL A 675 13.94 -7.67 -25.43
CA VAL A 675 13.28 -6.87 -24.40
C VAL A 675 14.33 -6.37 -23.41
N PRO A 676 14.92 -5.20 -23.62
CA PRO A 676 16.01 -4.69 -22.78
C PRO A 676 15.53 -4.37 -21.37
N THR A 677 16.47 -4.28 -20.43
CA THR A 677 16.17 -3.85 -19.07
C THR A 677 15.85 -2.35 -19.06
N SER A 678 14.58 -2.02 -19.04
CA SER A 678 14.05 -0.66 -18.95
C SER A 678 12.69 -0.64 -18.25
N CYS A 679 12.28 0.52 -17.70
CA CYS A 679 10.99 0.63 -17.02
C CYS A 679 9.83 0.31 -17.97
N ARG A 680 8.87 -0.50 -17.48
CA ARG A 680 7.64 -0.87 -18.19
C ARG A 680 6.52 0.14 -18.01
N HIS A 681 6.70 1.13 -17.10
CA HIS A 681 5.63 2.07 -16.70
C HIS A 681 4.31 1.37 -16.40
N CYS A 682 4.38 0.29 -15.60
CA CYS A 682 3.29 -0.67 -15.36
C CYS A 682 1.94 -0.01 -15.08
N GLU A 683 0.86 -0.58 -15.59
CA GLU A 683 -0.52 -0.15 -15.24
C GLU A 683 -0.78 -0.27 -13.74
N HIS A 684 -0.20 -1.31 -13.10
CA HIS A 684 -0.19 -1.51 -11.65
C HIS A 684 1.24 -1.38 -11.12
N PRO A 685 1.75 -0.16 -10.89
CA PRO A 685 3.14 0.02 -10.53
C PRO A 685 3.43 -0.50 -9.12
N HIS A 686 4.05 -1.66 -9.02
CA HIS A 686 4.48 -2.26 -7.75
C HIS A 686 5.38 -1.32 -6.94
N CYS A 687 6.23 -0.56 -7.63
CA CYS A 687 7.12 0.41 -7.01
C CYS A 687 6.42 1.58 -6.29
N MET A 688 5.18 1.93 -6.68
CA MET A 688 4.44 3.04 -6.06
C MET A 688 3.74 2.65 -4.75
N LYS A 689 3.48 1.36 -4.54
CA LYS A 689 2.56 0.89 -3.49
C LYS A 689 3.04 1.19 -2.08
N ASP A 690 4.33 1.03 -1.84
CA ASP A 690 4.95 1.18 -0.52
C ASP A 690 5.96 2.34 -0.47
N CYS A 691 5.79 3.37 -1.29
CA CYS A 691 6.62 4.56 -1.25
C CYS A 691 6.21 5.45 -0.07
N PRO A 692 7.01 5.55 1.02
CA PRO A 692 6.58 6.27 2.22
C PRO A 692 6.32 7.76 1.98
N PRO A 693 7.21 8.52 1.28
CA PRO A 693 6.95 9.94 1.00
C PRO A 693 6.01 10.15 -0.19
N ASP A 694 5.45 9.07 -0.78
CA ASP A 694 4.65 9.11 -2.00
C ASP A 694 5.37 9.86 -3.15
N ALA A 695 6.69 9.62 -3.23
CA ALA A 695 7.55 10.26 -4.21
C ALA A 695 7.45 9.66 -5.61
N LEU A 696 6.88 8.43 -5.74
CA LEU A 696 6.58 7.88 -7.05
C LEU A 696 5.16 8.30 -7.44
N ARG A 697 5.06 8.94 -8.58
CA ARG A 697 3.80 9.44 -9.12
C ARG A 697 3.60 8.95 -10.55
N ARG A 698 2.34 8.85 -10.94
CA ARG A 698 1.96 8.64 -12.33
C ARG A 698 1.58 9.98 -12.95
N ALA A 699 2.21 10.33 -14.06
CA ALA A 699 1.86 11.49 -14.86
C ALA A 699 0.58 11.21 -15.68
N PRO A 700 -0.14 12.25 -16.15
CA PRO A 700 -1.36 12.08 -16.95
C PRO A 700 -1.18 11.25 -18.23
N ASN A 701 0.01 11.26 -18.82
CA ASN A 701 0.40 10.43 -19.97
C ASN A 701 0.69 8.95 -19.62
N GLY A 702 0.57 8.55 -18.36
CA GLY A 702 0.77 7.18 -17.90
C GLY A 702 2.17 6.87 -17.40
N GLU A 703 3.10 7.75 -17.53
CA GLU A 703 4.48 7.57 -17.07
C GLU A 703 4.56 7.54 -15.55
N VAL A 704 5.30 6.58 -15.01
CA VAL A 704 5.63 6.57 -13.58
C VAL A 704 6.93 7.33 -13.39
N ILE A 705 6.90 8.39 -12.62
CA ILE A 705 8.04 9.29 -12.36
C ILE A 705 8.41 9.28 -10.88
N ILE A 706 9.63 9.68 -10.57
CA ILE A 706 10.12 9.87 -9.20
C ILE A 706 10.29 11.37 -8.94
N LEU A 707 9.71 11.86 -7.85
CA LEU A 707 9.79 13.25 -7.42
C LEU A 707 11.00 13.48 -6.50
N ASP A 708 11.40 14.74 -6.35
CA ASP A 708 12.52 15.18 -5.50
C ASP A 708 12.30 14.90 -4.00
N SER A 709 11.06 14.61 -3.60
CA SER A 709 10.72 14.16 -2.24
C SER A 709 11.19 12.73 -1.93
N CYS A 710 11.86 12.04 -2.86
CA CYS A 710 12.43 10.72 -2.63
C CYS A 710 13.47 10.74 -1.51
N ILE A 711 13.30 9.85 -0.53
CA ILE A 711 14.20 9.72 0.65
C ILE A 711 15.18 8.55 0.52
N GLY A 712 15.19 7.85 -0.61
CA GLY A 712 16.15 6.77 -0.87
C GLY A 712 15.97 5.51 -0.02
N CYS A 713 14.74 5.19 0.40
CA CYS A 713 14.46 4.04 1.26
C CYS A 713 14.63 2.65 0.60
N GLY A 714 14.74 2.57 -0.75
CA GLY A 714 14.93 1.32 -1.49
C GLY A 714 13.68 0.47 -1.71
N ASN A 715 12.53 0.75 -1.07
CA ASN A 715 11.31 -0.06 -1.22
C ASN A 715 10.88 -0.26 -2.66
N CYS A 716 11.01 0.77 -3.50
CA CYS A 716 10.63 0.70 -4.91
C CYS A 716 11.57 -0.20 -5.74
N GLU A 717 12.86 -0.27 -5.40
CA GLU A 717 13.82 -1.18 -6.01
C GLU A 717 13.46 -2.63 -5.69
N THR A 718 13.24 -2.93 -4.40
CA THR A 718 12.83 -4.26 -3.92
C THR A 718 11.49 -4.71 -4.52
N ASN A 719 10.52 -3.78 -4.65
CA ASN A 719 9.18 -4.09 -5.16
C ASN A 719 9.10 -4.18 -6.68
N CYS A 720 10.15 -3.83 -7.42
CA CYS A 720 10.13 -3.89 -8.87
C CYS A 720 10.38 -5.32 -9.39
N PRO A 721 9.38 -6.02 -9.98
CA PRO A 721 9.58 -7.39 -10.45
C PRO A 721 10.53 -7.49 -11.65
N TYR A 722 10.84 -6.36 -12.28
CA TYR A 722 11.68 -6.28 -13.48
C TYR A 722 13.11 -5.80 -13.18
N GLY A 723 13.42 -5.47 -11.92
CA GLY A 723 14.77 -5.03 -11.51
C GLY A 723 15.26 -3.74 -12.18
N VAL A 724 14.35 -2.86 -12.63
CA VAL A 724 14.68 -1.68 -13.44
C VAL A 724 14.85 -0.39 -12.62
N ILE A 725 14.75 -0.47 -11.31
CA ILE A 725 14.95 0.67 -10.39
C ILE A 725 16.30 0.48 -9.71
N GLN A 726 17.11 1.51 -9.73
CA GLN A 726 18.45 1.52 -9.11
C GLN A 726 18.53 2.63 -8.08
N MET A 727 19.31 2.41 -7.03
CA MET A 727 19.61 3.42 -6.03
C MET A 727 20.90 4.16 -6.43
N ALA A 728 20.77 5.42 -6.85
CA ALA A 728 21.88 6.30 -7.17
C ALA A 728 22.16 7.29 -6.04
N VAL A 729 23.41 7.73 -5.91
CA VAL A 729 23.75 8.81 -5.00
C VAL A 729 23.24 10.13 -5.56
N LYS A 730 22.56 10.93 -4.73
CA LYS A 730 22.12 12.27 -5.10
C LYS A 730 23.35 13.19 -5.13
N GLU A 731 23.90 13.40 -6.32
CA GLU A 731 24.91 14.44 -6.48
C GLU A 731 24.22 15.81 -6.51
N GLU A 732 24.46 16.66 -5.53
CA GLU A 732 24.16 18.07 -5.68
C GLU A 732 25.15 18.66 -6.69
N PRO A 733 24.68 19.27 -7.79
CA PRO A 733 25.58 19.96 -8.71
C PRO A 733 26.27 21.09 -7.96
N LYS A 734 27.53 20.89 -7.62
CA LYS A 734 28.33 21.97 -7.03
C LYS A 734 28.43 23.07 -8.09
N PRO A 735 27.96 24.27 -7.83
CA PRO A 735 28.04 25.34 -8.81
C PRO A 735 29.50 25.58 -9.17
N VAL A 736 29.79 25.49 -10.48
CA VAL A 736 31.12 25.83 -11.01
C VAL A 736 31.24 27.35 -10.95
N ASN A 737 31.68 27.87 -9.83
CA ASN A 737 32.05 29.27 -9.73
C ASN A 737 33.55 29.41 -10.03
N LEU A 738 33.88 29.69 -11.28
CA LEU A 738 35.24 29.88 -11.77
C LEU A 738 36.03 30.88 -10.93
N LEU A 739 35.37 31.90 -10.40
CA LEU A 739 35.99 32.89 -9.53
C LEU A 739 36.32 32.36 -8.13
N SER A 740 35.45 31.54 -7.58
CA SER A 740 35.61 30.90 -6.28
C SER A 740 36.67 29.80 -6.31
N TRP A 741 36.81 29.07 -7.44
CA TRP A 741 37.88 28.10 -7.64
C TRP A 741 39.24 28.81 -7.80
N PHE A 742 39.28 29.88 -8.59
CA PHE A 742 40.51 30.61 -8.84
C PHE A 742 41.06 31.41 -7.63
N LEU A 743 40.17 31.95 -6.79
CA LEU A 743 40.54 32.79 -5.63
C LEU A 743 40.69 32.02 -4.32
N PHE A 744 39.97 30.90 -4.15
CA PHE A 744 39.89 30.21 -2.86
C PHE A 744 40.07 28.72 -2.95
N GLY A 745 40.36 28.16 -4.11
CA GLY A 745 40.49 26.70 -4.33
C GLY A 745 39.21 25.90 -4.00
N LYS A 746 38.06 26.57 -3.93
CA LYS A 746 36.75 25.95 -3.60
C LYS A 746 35.93 25.73 -4.86
N GLY A 747 35.54 24.49 -5.09
CA GLY A 747 34.77 24.04 -6.25
C GLY A 747 35.58 23.12 -7.17
N ARG A 748 34.98 22.69 -8.24
CA ARG A 748 35.52 21.70 -9.18
C ARG A 748 36.42 22.39 -10.20
N ALA A 749 37.60 21.80 -10.49
CA ALA A 749 38.44 22.30 -11.56
C ALA A 749 37.88 21.97 -12.94
N PRO A 750 38.05 22.84 -13.93
CA PRO A 750 37.66 22.52 -15.31
C PRO A 750 38.42 21.29 -15.82
N GLY A 751 37.70 20.23 -16.21
CA GLY A 751 38.29 18.98 -16.70
C GLY A 751 38.51 17.87 -15.65
N GLU A 752 38.10 18.05 -14.42
CA GLU A 752 38.15 17.05 -13.36
C GLU A 752 37.10 15.97 -13.58
N GLU A 753 37.54 14.72 -13.85
CA GLU A 753 36.66 13.57 -13.97
C GLU A 753 36.03 13.19 -12.61
N ILE A 754 34.83 12.65 -12.65
CA ILE A 754 34.12 12.18 -11.46
C ILE A 754 34.83 10.91 -10.96
N SER A 755 35.72 11.04 -9.99
CA SER A 755 36.29 9.89 -9.31
C SER A 755 35.21 9.25 -8.42
N GLY A 756 34.87 7.99 -8.68
CA GLY A 756 33.80 7.22 -8.03
C GLY A 756 34.07 6.81 -6.57
N HIS A 757 34.67 7.68 -5.74
CA HIS A 757 34.71 7.46 -4.31
C HIS A 757 33.52 8.14 -3.65
N HIS A 758 32.49 7.34 -3.37
CA HIS A 758 31.29 7.76 -2.66
C HIS A 758 31.57 7.81 -1.15
N ASP A 759 31.39 8.96 -0.55
CA ASP A 759 31.33 9.12 0.90
C ASP A 759 30.19 8.24 1.47
N ALA A 760 30.48 7.46 2.50
CA ALA A 760 29.53 6.51 3.12
C ALA A 760 28.27 7.15 3.74
N GLY A 761 28.08 8.46 3.57
CA GLY A 761 26.95 9.24 4.08
C GLY A 761 26.13 9.99 3.03
N ALA A 762 26.43 9.82 1.73
CA ALA A 762 25.70 10.52 0.68
C ALA A 762 24.24 10.03 0.56
N ALA A 763 23.28 10.97 0.46
CA ALA A 763 21.86 10.64 0.32
C ALA A 763 21.61 9.87 -0.99
N LYS A 764 21.06 8.67 -0.90
CA LYS A 764 20.64 7.87 -2.05
C LYS A 764 19.26 8.29 -2.53
N ILE A 765 19.01 8.21 -3.82
CA ILE A 765 17.70 8.38 -4.44
C ILE A 765 17.44 7.24 -5.41
N ALA A 766 16.17 6.88 -5.57
CA ALA A 766 15.79 5.91 -6.58
C ALA A 766 15.84 6.54 -7.98
N THR A 767 16.34 5.79 -8.96
CA THR A 767 16.39 6.19 -10.38
C THR A 767 15.79 5.11 -11.27
N LYS A 768 15.10 5.51 -12.31
CA LYS A 768 14.54 4.64 -13.36
C LYS A 768 14.23 5.45 -14.62
N CYS A 769 13.93 4.77 -15.73
CA CYS A 769 13.41 5.44 -16.92
C CYS A 769 12.17 6.28 -16.60
N ASP A 770 12.15 7.52 -17.05
CA ASP A 770 11.06 8.50 -16.91
C ASP A 770 10.53 8.97 -18.29
N MET A 771 10.78 8.20 -19.34
CA MET A 771 10.41 8.50 -20.72
C MET A 771 10.99 9.83 -21.25
N CYS A 772 12.03 10.34 -20.59
CA CYS A 772 12.62 11.65 -20.86
C CYS A 772 11.57 12.78 -20.78
N LYS A 773 10.79 12.80 -19.68
CA LYS A 773 9.64 13.68 -19.45
C LYS A 773 9.88 15.17 -19.76
N ASP A 774 11.12 15.63 -19.60
CA ASP A 774 11.50 17.03 -19.81
C ASP A 774 12.01 17.32 -21.24
N LEU A 775 11.98 16.29 -22.12
CA LEU A 775 12.49 16.38 -23.48
C LEU A 775 11.38 16.49 -24.52
N ALA A 776 11.25 17.66 -25.16
CA ALA A 776 10.33 17.81 -26.28
C ALA A 776 10.71 16.88 -27.43
N GLY A 777 9.83 15.98 -27.84
CA GLY A 777 10.06 15.02 -28.92
C GLY A 777 10.25 13.56 -28.47
N GLY A 778 10.00 13.27 -27.18
CA GLY A 778 9.92 11.89 -26.67
C GLY A 778 11.25 11.23 -26.32
N PRO A 779 11.26 9.92 -26.09
CA PRO A 779 12.37 9.19 -25.50
C PRO A 779 13.66 9.25 -26.33
N ALA A 780 14.76 9.68 -25.71
CA ALA A 780 16.06 9.84 -26.35
C ALA A 780 16.58 8.54 -26.96
N CYS A 781 16.36 7.40 -26.31
CA CYS A 781 16.78 6.08 -26.77
C CYS A 781 16.17 5.68 -28.13
N VAL A 782 14.91 6.01 -28.37
CA VAL A 782 14.23 5.74 -29.64
C VAL A 782 14.73 6.68 -30.74
N ARG A 783 14.82 7.97 -30.42
CA ARG A 783 15.23 8.99 -31.38
C ARG A 783 16.70 8.85 -31.84
N ALA A 784 17.56 8.38 -30.93
CA ALA A 784 18.98 8.20 -31.24
C ALA A 784 19.27 6.89 -32.02
N CYS A 785 18.30 6.00 -32.19
CA CYS A 785 18.49 4.77 -32.90
C CYS A 785 18.60 5.01 -34.43
N PRO A 786 19.75 4.82 -35.04
CA PRO A 786 19.96 5.18 -36.47
C PRO A 786 19.18 4.28 -37.43
N THR A 787 18.86 3.05 -37.01
CA THR A 787 18.16 2.07 -37.86
C THR A 787 16.67 1.97 -37.52
N GLY A 788 16.20 2.65 -36.48
CA GLY A 788 14.84 2.51 -35.97
C GLY A 788 14.55 1.15 -35.33
N ALA A 789 15.59 0.40 -34.94
CA ALA A 789 15.44 -0.89 -34.26
C ALA A 789 14.83 -0.75 -32.89
N ALA A 790 15.11 0.35 -32.16
CA ALA A 790 14.55 0.64 -30.87
C ALA A 790 13.18 1.30 -31.01
N ILE A 791 12.14 0.63 -30.55
CA ILE A 791 10.74 1.07 -30.62
C ILE A 791 10.08 1.00 -29.26
N ARG A 792 9.12 1.89 -29.00
CA ARG A 792 8.26 1.76 -27.85
C ARG A 792 6.85 1.41 -28.28
N VAL A 793 6.26 0.46 -27.57
CA VAL A 793 4.95 -0.09 -27.92
C VAL A 793 4.05 -0.20 -26.70
N SER A 794 2.78 0.13 -26.86
CA SER A 794 1.74 -0.21 -25.89
C SER A 794 1.29 -1.67 -26.07
N PRO A 795 0.63 -2.30 -25.07
CA PRO A 795 0.07 -3.64 -25.22
C PRO A 795 -0.89 -3.79 -26.39
N GLU A 796 -1.64 -2.76 -26.74
CA GLU A 796 -2.55 -2.76 -27.89
C GLU A 796 -1.81 -2.75 -29.23
N GLN A 797 -0.76 -1.95 -29.33
CA GLN A 797 0.08 -1.86 -30.55
C GLN A 797 0.90 -3.13 -30.78
N PHE A 798 1.29 -3.79 -29.71
CA PHE A 798 2.05 -5.01 -29.72
C PHE A 798 1.35 -6.15 -30.50
N LEU A 799 0.05 -6.31 -30.40
CA LEU A 799 -0.72 -7.28 -31.20
C LEU A 799 -0.63 -7.00 -32.71
N THR A 800 -0.31 -5.78 -33.09
CA THR A 800 -0.08 -5.37 -34.49
C THR A 800 1.32 -5.77 -34.97
N VAL A 801 2.33 -5.62 -34.11
CA VAL A 801 3.73 -6.02 -34.39
C VAL A 801 3.86 -7.52 -34.63
N THR A 802 3.15 -8.35 -33.83
CA THR A 802 3.17 -9.82 -33.96
C THR A 802 2.49 -10.33 -35.23
N ARG A 803 1.72 -9.51 -35.92
CA ARG A 803 1.01 -9.86 -37.17
C ARG A 803 1.82 -9.62 -38.44
N GLY A 804 3.08 -9.18 -38.32
CA GLY A 804 3.95 -8.93 -39.51
C GLY A 804 3.51 -7.76 -40.37
N THR A 805 2.55 -6.95 -39.94
CA THR A 805 2.26 -5.67 -40.59
C THR A 805 3.26 -4.64 -40.07
N THR A 806 4.02 -4.04 -40.99
CA THR A 806 4.90 -2.90 -40.73
C THR A 806 4.18 -1.87 -39.86
N LEU A 807 4.77 -1.55 -38.73
CA LEU A 807 4.29 -0.46 -37.88
C LEU A 807 4.18 0.81 -38.73
N ASP A 808 2.98 1.38 -38.84
CA ASP A 808 2.81 2.72 -39.42
C ASP A 808 3.60 3.68 -38.54
N ARG A 809 4.62 4.25 -39.14
CA ARG A 809 5.55 5.19 -38.49
C ARG A 809 4.90 6.59 -38.50
N SER A 810 3.97 6.83 -37.61
CA SER A 810 3.47 8.18 -37.34
C SER A 810 3.93 8.71 -35.99
#